data_193d561a3fa0e1ecbe97c10b123c14fc
#
_entry.id   193d561a3fa0e1ecbe97c10b123c14fc
#
_cell.length_a   1.000
_cell.length_b   1.000
_cell.length_c   1.000
_cell.angle_alpha   90.00
_cell.angle_beta   90.00
_cell.angle_gamma   90.00
#
_symmetry.space_group_name_H-M   'P 1'
#
loop_
_entity.id
_entity.type
_entity.pdbx_description
1 polymer ?
#
loop_
_entity_poly.entity_id
_entity_poly.type
_entity_poly.pdbx_seq_one_letter_code
_entity_poly.pdbx_strand_id
1 'polypeptide(L)'
;MQYFEKQGNALIFRQDGETVRVEPWQKDSLRVRGTLLSEIEEGSIALLDPEPVEAEIELVDELKATIKNGKIQAVLELQPWGQKLRITFLNQKGEVLLSEIANGGALCLRAHDYRALKGGAYQLKVSFDSNPDEKIYGMGQYQQERMNLKGCNLELAHRNSQASIPFYVSSLGYGFLWHNAAIGEVHFGTNTTEWLARTTKQLDYWVTAGDTPAEIEEHFADAIGKVPMMPEYGLGFWQCKLRYYNQEQVLNVAREHKKRGIPLDVFVIDYYHWPRCGDYRFDEEYFPDPKAMIDELHEMGIETMVSIWPQIDWRSENYEEMKQQGLLVKSNAGVDVQMLFHGNNVFLDATNPRTRKYVWEKVKKNYADLGIRTFWLDEAEPEFSTYEYECYRYAAGPVEEIGNIYPREYSRMFYEGQKENGQEDIVNLVRCAWLGSQKYGALVWSGDIFSTYEDFRKQICAGLHMGLCGIPWWTTDIGGFHGGVTEDPDFQELLVRWFQFGTFCPVMRIHGNRGPREEIINKAGEVREGTGADNEVWSFGEKNYEILTKFIGVREKMRDYTRSLMAEAHEKGTPVMRTMFYEFPEDAACWDISDAYMFGSDILVAPIVRAKATSRTVYLPAGASWTLANTGDVYEGGKAYEIEAPIETLPIFLRDGKQGYLVGEI
;
A
#
# COMPACT_ATOMS: atom_id res chain seq x y z
N MET A 1 41.09 -21.79 10.46
CA MET A 1 40.14 -21.76 9.30
C MET A 1 39.67 -20.35 9.20
N GLN A 2 39.79 -19.70 8.06
CA GLN A 2 39.39 -18.30 7.90
C GLN A 2 37.88 -18.27 7.63
N TYR A 3 37.08 -17.75 8.54
CA TYR A 3 35.63 -17.66 8.41
C TYR A 3 35.18 -16.44 7.63
N PHE A 4 35.95 -15.35 7.71
CA PHE A 4 35.64 -14.06 7.11
C PHE A 4 36.61 -13.72 5.98
N GLU A 5 36.10 -13.16 4.90
CA GLU A 5 36.85 -12.75 3.71
C GLU A 5 36.29 -11.42 3.18
N LYS A 6 37.18 -10.49 2.82
CA LYS A 6 36.79 -9.29 2.09
C LYS A 6 36.82 -9.60 0.58
N GLN A 7 35.67 -9.48 -0.10
CA GLN A 7 35.55 -9.62 -1.54
C GLN A 7 35.04 -8.31 -2.17
N GLY A 8 35.96 -7.52 -2.73
CA GLY A 8 35.62 -6.19 -3.22
C GLY A 8 35.05 -5.31 -2.10
N ASN A 9 33.82 -4.88 -2.25
CA ASN A 9 33.09 -4.03 -1.29
C ASN A 9 32.15 -4.83 -0.37
N ALA A 10 32.28 -6.15 -0.33
CA ALA A 10 31.45 -7.03 0.49
C ALA A 10 32.30 -7.80 1.52
N LEU A 11 31.69 -8.05 2.68
CA LEU A 11 32.18 -8.95 3.72
C LEU A 11 31.48 -10.30 3.58
N ILE A 12 32.26 -11.37 3.38
CA ILE A 12 31.75 -12.72 3.19
C ILE A 12 32.08 -13.56 4.42
N PHE A 13 31.09 -14.30 4.90
CA PHE A 13 31.23 -15.32 5.93
C PHE A 13 30.93 -16.70 5.35
N ARG A 14 31.71 -17.73 5.76
CA ARG A 14 31.46 -19.13 5.38
C ARG A 14 31.68 -20.07 6.54
N GLN A 15 30.66 -20.87 6.85
CA GLN A 15 30.75 -21.96 7.83
C GLN A 15 29.62 -22.98 7.64
N ASP A 16 29.92 -24.26 7.86
CA ASP A 16 28.95 -25.36 7.87
C ASP A 16 28.03 -25.43 6.63
N GLY A 17 28.56 -25.02 5.47
CA GLY A 17 27.83 -24.98 4.20
C GLY A 17 27.06 -23.68 3.97
N GLU A 18 26.91 -22.82 4.97
CA GLU A 18 26.32 -21.50 4.82
C GLU A 18 27.33 -20.48 4.28
N THR A 19 26.90 -19.70 3.32
CA THR A 19 27.58 -18.48 2.86
C THR A 19 26.68 -17.29 3.17
N VAL A 20 27.23 -16.29 3.89
CA VAL A 20 26.56 -15.02 4.14
C VAL A 20 27.39 -13.89 3.53
N ARG A 21 26.74 -12.97 2.84
CA ARG A 21 27.32 -11.77 2.25
C ARG A 21 26.67 -10.54 2.86
N VAL A 22 27.47 -9.62 3.37
CA VAL A 22 27.04 -8.29 3.82
C VAL A 22 27.73 -7.25 2.96
N GLU A 23 26.94 -6.35 2.37
CA GLU A 23 27.42 -5.37 1.41
C GLU A 23 26.68 -4.03 1.57
N PRO A 24 27.31 -2.90 1.23
CA PRO A 24 26.62 -1.61 1.23
C PRO A 24 25.56 -1.61 0.11
N TRP A 25 24.40 -1.07 0.39
CA TRP A 25 23.31 -0.97 -0.58
C TRP A 25 22.57 0.34 -0.41
N GLN A 26 22.92 1.34 -1.20
CA GLN A 26 22.59 2.74 -1.02
C GLN A 26 23.29 3.38 0.20
N LYS A 27 23.07 4.66 0.41
CA LYS A 27 23.64 5.44 1.50
C LYS A 27 23.15 4.93 2.87
N ASP A 28 24.02 4.92 3.86
CA ASP A 28 23.70 4.60 5.27
C ASP A 28 22.97 3.24 5.45
N SER A 29 23.22 2.28 4.56
CA SER A 29 22.43 1.04 4.49
C SER A 29 23.28 -0.16 4.14
N LEU A 30 22.88 -1.34 4.63
CA LEU A 30 23.54 -2.63 4.39
C LEU A 30 22.51 -3.67 3.94
N ARG A 31 22.86 -4.49 2.96
CA ARG A 31 22.09 -5.68 2.53
C ARG A 31 22.79 -6.94 3.01
N VAL A 32 22.02 -7.85 3.58
CA VAL A 32 22.49 -9.18 4.02
C VAL A 32 21.82 -10.24 3.18
N ARG A 33 22.63 -11.07 2.53
CA ARG A 33 22.17 -12.25 1.78
C ARG A 33 22.86 -13.49 2.31
N GLY A 34 22.14 -14.61 2.39
CA GLY A 34 22.71 -15.87 2.87
C GLY A 34 22.03 -17.08 2.25
N THR A 35 22.79 -18.18 2.06
CA THR A 35 22.25 -19.43 1.49
C THR A 35 23.04 -20.64 1.95
N LEU A 36 22.38 -21.81 1.93
CA LEU A 36 23.00 -23.13 2.01
C LEU A 36 23.22 -23.76 0.60
N LEU A 37 22.79 -23.07 -0.45
CA LEU A 37 23.09 -23.48 -1.83
C LEU A 37 24.55 -23.13 -2.20
N SER A 38 25.01 -23.60 -3.34
CA SER A 38 26.42 -23.38 -3.78
C SER A 38 26.75 -21.91 -3.96
N GLU A 39 25.79 -21.09 -4.36
CA GLU A 39 25.97 -19.68 -4.67
C GLU A 39 24.77 -18.85 -4.21
N ILE A 40 25.02 -17.61 -3.81
CA ILE A 40 23.98 -16.60 -3.57
C ILE A 40 23.45 -16.14 -4.93
N GLU A 41 22.13 -16.17 -5.12
CA GLU A 41 21.48 -15.62 -6.32
C GLU A 41 21.75 -14.12 -6.41
N GLU A 42 22.33 -13.69 -7.54
CA GLU A 42 22.60 -12.27 -7.79
C GLU A 42 21.32 -11.55 -8.25
N GLY A 43 21.33 -10.21 -8.16
CA GLY A 43 20.21 -9.37 -8.55
C GLY A 43 19.25 -9.08 -7.38
N SER A 44 18.12 -8.54 -7.74
CA SER A 44 17.10 -8.13 -6.78
C SER A 44 15.71 -8.18 -7.41
N ILE A 45 14.72 -8.58 -6.61
CA ILE A 45 13.33 -8.59 -7.05
C ILE A 45 12.75 -7.16 -7.02
N ALA A 46 13.10 -6.35 -5.99
CA ALA A 46 12.49 -5.04 -5.74
C ALA A 46 13.51 -3.91 -5.51
N LEU A 47 14.63 -4.20 -4.85
CA LEU A 47 15.67 -3.21 -4.64
C LEU A 47 16.26 -2.76 -5.98
N LEU A 48 16.42 -1.48 -6.16
CA LEU A 48 17.14 -0.89 -7.30
C LEU A 48 18.64 -1.20 -7.20
N ASP A 49 19.32 -1.14 -8.32
CA ASP A 49 20.78 -1.25 -8.33
C ASP A 49 21.38 -0.16 -7.43
N PRO A 50 22.35 -0.52 -6.56
CA PRO A 50 22.89 0.45 -5.62
C PRO A 50 23.76 1.49 -6.33
N GLU A 51 23.69 2.73 -5.87
CA GLU A 51 24.71 3.70 -6.19
C GLU A 51 26.07 3.23 -5.67
N PRO A 52 27.17 3.54 -6.37
CA PRO A 52 28.51 3.18 -5.93
C PRO A 52 28.84 3.83 -4.59
N VAL A 53 28.90 3.03 -3.54
CA VAL A 53 29.28 3.45 -2.18
C VAL A 53 30.42 2.56 -1.72
N GLU A 54 31.48 3.12 -1.16
CA GLU A 54 32.59 2.35 -0.58
C GLU A 54 32.31 2.07 0.91
N ALA A 55 32.38 0.79 1.31
CA ALA A 55 32.26 0.38 2.70
C ALA A 55 33.64 0.24 3.36
N GLU A 56 33.71 0.59 4.63
CA GLU A 56 34.86 0.30 5.48
C GLU A 56 34.73 -1.14 6.01
N ILE A 57 35.63 -2.04 5.61
CA ILE A 57 35.63 -3.46 6.03
C ILE A 57 36.90 -3.75 6.81
N GLU A 58 36.74 -4.28 8.03
CA GLU A 58 37.84 -4.67 8.92
C GLU A 58 37.66 -6.14 9.33
N LEU A 59 38.70 -6.95 9.11
CA LEU A 59 38.83 -8.30 9.68
C LEU A 59 39.54 -8.18 11.00
N VAL A 60 38.78 -8.08 12.12
CA VAL A 60 39.32 -7.79 13.44
C VAL A 60 40.18 -8.94 13.98
N ASP A 61 39.66 -10.18 13.89
CA ASP A 61 40.34 -11.41 14.23
C ASP A 61 39.68 -12.62 13.52
N GLU A 62 40.04 -13.85 13.94
CA GLU A 62 39.47 -15.07 13.31
C GLU A 62 37.98 -15.24 13.54
N LEU A 63 37.40 -14.61 14.58
CA LEU A 63 36.01 -14.79 15.01
C LEU A 63 35.15 -13.54 14.82
N LYS A 64 35.77 -12.41 14.38
CA LYS A 64 35.09 -11.13 14.29
C LYS A 64 35.51 -10.31 13.08
N ALA A 65 34.53 -9.75 12.40
CA ALA A 65 34.73 -8.81 11.30
C ALA A 65 33.66 -7.71 11.34
N THR A 66 33.93 -6.57 10.73
CA THR A 66 32.99 -5.46 10.67
C THR A 66 32.88 -4.90 9.25
N ILE A 67 31.72 -4.39 8.92
CA ILE A 67 31.48 -3.62 7.70
C ILE A 67 30.65 -2.38 8.06
N LYS A 68 31.10 -1.20 7.58
CA LYS A 68 30.45 0.07 7.88
C LYS A 68 30.15 0.82 6.59
N ASN A 69 28.95 1.39 6.51
CA ASN A 69 28.51 2.27 5.43
C ASN A 69 27.83 3.50 6.04
N GLY A 70 28.54 4.63 6.09
CA GLY A 70 28.03 5.88 6.64
C GLY A 70 27.59 5.75 8.10
N LYS A 71 26.28 5.88 8.36
CA LYS A 71 25.69 5.85 9.72
C LYS A 71 25.48 4.44 10.28
N ILE A 72 25.60 3.38 9.47
CA ILE A 72 25.38 2.01 9.91
C ILE A 72 26.65 1.17 9.88
N GLN A 73 26.84 0.34 10.90
CA GLN A 73 27.89 -0.67 10.96
C GLN A 73 27.28 -2.03 11.30
N ALA A 74 27.64 -3.08 10.56
CA ALA A 74 27.38 -4.45 10.96
C ALA A 74 28.65 -5.07 11.59
N VAL A 75 28.46 -5.70 12.75
CA VAL A 75 29.49 -6.51 13.45
C VAL A 75 29.09 -7.97 13.28
N LEU A 76 29.91 -8.73 12.58
CA LEU A 76 29.76 -10.17 12.39
C LEU A 76 30.67 -10.89 13.38
N GLU A 77 30.08 -11.69 14.27
CA GLU A 77 30.81 -12.34 15.35
C GLU A 77 30.39 -13.81 15.51
N LEU A 78 31.39 -14.70 15.63
CA LEU A 78 31.14 -16.07 15.98
C LEU A 78 31.05 -16.23 17.49
N GLN A 79 29.89 -16.66 17.96
CA GLN A 79 29.63 -16.87 19.38
C GLN A 79 30.44 -18.06 19.93
N PRO A 80 31.08 -17.93 21.12
CA PRO A 80 31.85 -19.02 21.74
C PRO A 80 31.02 -20.28 21.93
N TRP A 81 31.68 -21.47 21.92
CA TRP A 81 31.04 -22.75 22.18
C TRP A 81 29.90 -23.13 21.22
N GLY A 82 30.25 -23.31 19.97
CA GLY A 82 29.33 -23.76 18.93
C GLY A 82 29.36 -22.87 17.69
N GLN A 83 30.19 -21.83 17.72
CA GLN A 83 30.56 -21.01 16.56
C GLN A 83 29.34 -20.66 15.70
N LYS A 84 28.34 -20.00 16.27
CA LYS A 84 27.19 -19.50 15.54
C LYS A 84 27.39 -18.05 15.16
N LEU A 85 27.16 -17.73 13.91
CA LEU A 85 27.20 -16.35 13.45
C LEU A 85 26.12 -15.54 14.15
N ARG A 86 26.49 -14.34 14.57
CA ARG A 86 25.62 -13.27 15.03
C ARG A 86 25.97 -12.01 14.29
N ILE A 87 24.97 -11.34 13.70
CA ILE A 87 25.12 -10.03 13.08
C ILE A 87 24.44 -9.01 13.98
N THR A 88 25.20 -7.98 14.37
CA THR A 88 24.69 -6.86 15.18
C THR A 88 24.87 -5.57 14.42
N PHE A 89 23.81 -4.81 14.24
CA PHE A 89 23.83 -3.50 13.58
C PHE A 89 23.92 -2.41 14.63
N LEU A 90 24.85 -1.49 14.41
CA LEU A 90 25.13 -0.34 15.28
C LEU A 90 24.92 0.95 14.50
N ASN A 91 24.47 2.00 15.19
CA ASN A 91 24.48 3.35 14.66
C ASN A 91 25.89 3.99 14.75
N GLN A 92 26.03 5.22 14.24
CA GLN A 92 27.28 5.97 14.25
C GLN A 92 27.83 6.28 15.66
N LYS A 93 27.00 6.15 16.72
CA LYS A 93 27.40 6.32 18.12
C LYS A 93 27.82 5.01 18.77
N GLY A 94 27.72 3.87 18.07
CA GLY A 94 27.99 2.54 18.60
C GLY A 94 26.83 1.94 19.41
N GLU A 95 25.64 2.51 19.35
CA GLU A 95 24.44 1.98 20.00
C GLU A 95 23.83 0.88 19.12
N VAL A 96 23.32 -0.19 19.75
CA VAL A 96 22.71 -1.32 19.06
C VAL A 96 21.35 -0.91 18.49
N LEU A 97 21.19 -1.04 17.18
CA LEU A 97 19.93 -0.85 16.45
C LEU A 97 19.14 -2.16 16.38
N LEU A 98 19.79 -3.22 15.91
CA LEU A 98 19.21 -4.53 15.69
C LEU A 98 20.28 -5.60 15.86
N SER A 99 19.94 -6.75 16.44
CA SER A 99 20.88 -7.86 16.61
C SER A 99 20.20 -9.20 16.33
N GLU A 100 20.84 -10.03 15.53
CA GLU A 100 20.43 -11.42 15.37
C GLU A 100 20.58 -12.20 16.67
N ILE A 101 19.71 -13.19 16.90
CA ILE A 101 19.84 -14.16 17.98
C ILE A 101 20.89 -15.21 17.58
N ALA A 102 21.92 -15.37 18.43
CA ALA A 102 22.77 -16.54 18.37
C ALA A 102 23.20 -16.94 19.77
N ASN A 103 23.09 -18.21 20.10
CA ASN A 103 23.52 -18.73 21.38
C ASN A 103 24.24 -20.05 21.18
N GLY A 104 25.49 -20.10 21.58
CA GLY A 104 26.30 -21.30 21.56
C GLY A 104 25.96 -22.26 22.69
N GLY A 105 26.86 -23.21 22.96
CA GLY A 105 26.69 -24.23 23.98
C GLY A 105 25.64 -25.29 23.63
N ALA A 106 25.00 -25.87 24.62
CA ALA A 106 24.05 -26.97 24.45
C ALA A 106 22.76 -26.57 23.73
N LEU A 107 22.33 -25.31 23.83
CA LEU A 107 21.16 -24.78 23.13
C LEU A 107 21.38 -24.69 21.63
N CYS A 108 22.56 -24.33 21.19
CA CYS A 108 22.95 -24.23 19.79
C CYS A 108 21.93 -23.45 18.93
N LEU A 109 21.44 -22.32 19.44
CA LEU A 109 20.49 -21.46 18.72
C LEU A 109 21.18 -20.75 17.57
N ARG A 110 20.53 -20.72 16.41
CA ARG A 110 20.97 -20.02 15.20
C ARG A 110 19.98 -18.92 14.85
N ALA A 111 20.51 -17.80 14.36
CA ALA A 111 19.66 -16.76 13.77
C ALA A 111 18.96 -17.28 12.52
N HIS A 112 19.68 -18.02 11.66
CA HIS A 112 19.22 -18.56 10.40
C HIS A 112 18.90 -20.06 10.55
N ASP A 113 17.60 -20.38 10.60
CA ASP A 113 17.12 -21.78 10.69
C ASP A 113 16.55 -22.20 9.31
N TYR A 114 17.35 -22.98 8.57
CA TYR A 114 16.98 -23.52 7.28
C TYR A 114 16.45 -24.94 7.42
N ARG A 115 15.22 -25.17 6.98
CA ARG A 115 14.60 -26.50 6.90
C ARG A 115 14.39 -26.90 5.46
N ALA A 116 15.11 -27.92 5.01
CA ALA A 116 15.07 -28.38 3.62
C ALA A 116 13.65 -28.81 3.20
N LEU A 117 13.23 -28.37 2.03
CA LEU A 117 11.98 -28.73 1.35
C LEU A 117 12.26 -29.52 0.08
N LYS A 118 11.21 -30.17 -0.44
CA LYS A 118 11.28 -30.83 -1.75
C LYS A 118 11.50 -29.78 -2.84
N GLY A 119 12.37 -30.09 -3.81
CA GLY A 119 12.63 -29.21 -4.94
C GLY A 119 13.82 -28.28 -4.78
N GLY A 120 14.61 -28.40 -3.70
CA GLY A 120 15.85 -27.64 -3.51
C GLY A 120 15.66 -26.24 -2.92
N ALA A 121 14.53 -26.01 -2.29
CA ALA A 121 14.25 -24.81 -1.50
C ALA A 121 14.28 -25.11 0.00
N TYR A 122 14.13 -24.08 0.81
CA TYR A 122 14.09 -24.14 2.26
C TYR A 122 12.90 -23.36 2.81
N GLN A 123 12.33 -23.84 3.91
CA GLN A 123 11.65 -22.96 4.85
C GLN A 123 12.75 -22.26 5.64
N LEU A 124 12.69 -20.95 5.71
CA LEU A 124 13.70 -20.15 6.41
C LEU A 124 13.05 -19.35 7.52
N LYS A 125 13.57 -19.54 8.74
CA LYS A 125 13.24 -18.66 9.87
C LYS A 125 14.47 -17.85 10.26
N VAL A 126 14.30 -16.53 10.43
CA VAL A 126 15.33 -15.60 10.91
C VAL A 126 14.86 -14.97 12.21
N SER A 127 15.72 -14.98 13.23
CA SER A 127 15.36 -14.52 14.56
C SER A 127 16.30 -13.42 15.03
N PHE A 128 15.70 -12.36 15.58
CA PHE A 128 16.40 -11.21 16.16
C PHE A 128 16.08 -11.06 17.65
N ASP A 129 17.02 -10.55 18.42
CA ASP A 129 16.75 -10.06 19.77
C ASP A 129 15.71 -8.94 19.72
N SER A 130 14.77 -8.93 20.65
CA SER A 130 13.75 -7.89 20.71
C SER A 130 14.00 -6.96 21.89
N ASN A 131 13.97 -5.64 21.61
CA ASN A 131 13.91 -4.63 22.66
C ASN A 131 12.43 -4.42 23.03
N PRO A 132 12.01 -4.66 24.29
CA PRO A 132 10.61 -4.53 24.70
C PRO A 132 10.08 -3.09 24.61
N ASP A 133 10.94 -2.09 24.70
CA ASP A 133 10.60 -0.67 24.65
C ASP A 133 10.59 -0.11 23.22
N GLU A 134 11.01 -0.90 22.23
CA GLU A 134 10.98 -0.54 20.84
C GLU A 134 9.56 -0.43 20.31
N LYS A 135 9.29 0.60 19.53
CA LYS A 135 8.04 0.76 18.76
C LYS A 135 8.32 0.52 17.28
N ILE A 136 7.43 -0.21 16.60
CA ILE A 136 7.58 -0.67 15.22
C ILE A 136 6.38 -0.21 14.41
N TYR A 137 6.63 0.40 13.23
CA TYR A 137 5.59 0.97 12.37
C TYR A 137 5.86 0.64 10.90
N GLY A 138 4.81 0.41 10.12
CA GLY A 138 4.94 0.07 8.70
C GLY A 138 4.25 -1.25 8.37
N MET A 139 4.86 -2.10 7.57
CA MET A 139 4.39 -3.42 7.12
C MET A 139 3.27 -3.41 6.08
N GLY A 140 2.79 -2.23 5.64
CA GLY A 140 1.64 -2.10 4.75
C GLY A 140 0.31 -2.00 5.49
N GLN A 141 -0.81 -2.22 4.81
CA GLN A 141 -2.13 -2.13 5.44
C GLN A 141 -2.62 -3.50 5.94
N TYR A 142 -2.95 -3.51 7.22
CA TYR A 142 -3.66 -4.59 7.90
C TYR A 142 -4.89 -4.01 8.57
N GLN A 143 -5.99 -4.77 8.66
CA GLN A 143 -7.25 -4.28 9.21
C GLN A 143 -7.25 -4.31 10.75
N GLN A 144 -6.47 -3.41 11.37
CA GLN A 144 -6.32 -3.29 12.82
C GLN A 144 -6.13 -1.83 13.27
N GLU A 145 -6.62 -1.51 14.47
CA GLU A 145 -6.52 -0.16 15.07
C GLU A 145 -5.19 0.03 15.83
N ARG A 146 -4.06 -0.48 15.28
CA ARG A 146 -2.76 -0.40 15.95
C ARG A 146 -1.73 0.27 15.06
N MET A 147 -1.10 1.31 15.58
CA MET A 147 0.09 1.90 14.97
C MET A 147 1.37 1.18 15.40
N ASN A 148 1.59 0.99 16.70
CA ASN A 148 2.73 0.22 17.17
C ASN A 148 2.48 -1.29 17.00
N LEU A 149 3.26 -1.93 16.13
CA LEU A 149 3.13 -3.35 15.78
C LEU A 149 3.84 -4.30 16.76
N LYS A 150 4.51 -3.77 17.80
CA LYS A 150 5.12 -4.61 18.82
C LYS A 150 4.08 -5.52 19.48
N GLY A 151 4.36 -6.81 19.52
CA GLY A 151 3.45 -7.85 20.01
C GLY A 151 2.46 -8.38 18.95
N CYS A 152 2.54 -7.91 17.69
CA CYS A 152 1.69 -8.40 16.60
C CYS A 152 2.31 -9.59 15.86
N ASN A 153 1.42 -10.48 15.38
CA ASN A 153 1.71 -11.47 14.34
C ASN A 153 1.09 -10.98 13.05
N LEU A 154 1.85 -10.93 11.96
CA LEU A 154 1.36 -10.54 10.65
C LEU A 154 1.65 -11.63 9.63
N GLU A 155 0.66 -11.97 8.83
CA GLU A 155 0.85 -12.81 7.65
C GLU A 155 1.56 -12.00 6.56
N LEU A 156 2.59 -12.55 5.96
CA LEU A 156 3.27 -11.96 4.80
C LEU A 156 2.63 -12.53 3.53
N ALA A 157 1.42 -12.09 3.27
CA ALA A 157 0.62 -12.43 2.10
C ALA A 157 -0.44 -11.36 1.86
N HIS A 158 -1.00 -11.35 0.65
CA HIS A 158 -2.06 -10.42 0.29
C HIS A 158 -3.42 -11.07 0.43
N ARG A 159 -4.40 -10.27 0.85
CA ARG A 159 -5.82 -10.64 0.91
C ARG A 159 -6.65 -9.40 0.60
N ASN A 160 -7.92 -9.57 0.28
CA ASN A 160 -8.83 -8.44 0.21
C ASN A 160 -8.71 -7.60 1.50
N SER A 161 -8.52 -6.30 1.36
CA SER A 161 -8.28 -5.32 2.43
C SER A 161 -6.94 -5.46 3.19
N GLN A 162 -6.02 -6.35 2.73
CA GLN A 162 -4.69 -6.52 3.30
C GLN A 162 -3.61 -6.45 2.20
N ALA A 163 -2.71 -5.49 2.31
CA ALA A 163 -1.50 -5.40 1.49
C ALA A 163 -0.26 -5.53 2.39
N SER A 164 0.51 -6.59 2.18
CA SER A 164 1.73 -6.87 2.94
C SER A 164 2.95 -6.29 2.24
N ILE A 165 3.58 -5.27 2.85
CA ILE A 165 4.81 -4.65 2.37
C ILE A 165 5.84 -4.78 3.49
N PRO A 166 6.79 -5.72 3.40
CA PRO A 166 7.60 -6.15 4.53
C PRO A 166 8.74 -5.18 4.85
N PHE A 167 8.40 -3.92 5.08
CA PHE A 167 9.28 -2.85 5.56
C PHE A 167 8.70 -2.19 6.80
N TYR A 168 9.55 -1.90 7.78
CA TYR A 168 9.16 -1.15 8.96
C TYR A 168 10.22 -0.13 9.40
N VAL A 169 9.74 0.90 10.10
CA VAL A 169 10.55 1.91 10.80
C VAL A 169 10.51 1.62 12.29
N SER A 170 11.68 1.64 12.92
CA SER A 170 11.86 1.45 14.37
C SER A 170 12.10 2.77 15.08
N SER A 171 11.52 2.91 16.28
CA SER A 171 11.82 4.04 17.20
C SER A 171 13.28 4.11 17.66
N LEU A 172 14.08 3.09 17.36
CA LEU A 172 15.52 3.06 17.66
C LEU A 172 16.38 3.72 16.56
N GLY A 173 15.76 4.31 15.51
CA GLY A 173 16.47 5.03 14.44
C GLY A 173 16.99 4.12 13.32
N TYR A 174 16.25 3.08 12.96
CA TYR A 174 16.55 2.25 11.82
C TYR A 174 15.29 1.84 11.04
N GLY A 175 15.48 1.49 9.77
CA GLY A 175 14.50 0.82 8.93
C GLY A 175 14.97 -0.59 8.58
N PHE A 176 14.04 -1.55 8.53
CA PHE A 176 14.30 -2.94 8.17
C PHE A 176 13.39 -3.38 7.04
N LEU A 177 13.95 -3.97 6.02
CA LEU A 177 13.26 -4.55 4.89
C LEU A 177 13.53 -6.06 4.82
N TRP A 178 12.48 -6.89 4.92
CA TRP A 178 12.52 -8.29 4.55
C TRP A 178 12.34 -8.43 3.04
N HIS A 179 13.46 -8.53 2.31
CA HIS A 179 13.48 -8.56 0.84
C HIS A 179 13.24 -9.98 0.32
N ASN A 180 12.08 -10.53 0.65
CA ASN A 180 11.68 -11.89 0.29
C ASN A 180 10.23 -11.91 -0.17
N ALA A 181 9.97 -12.47 -1.35
CA ALA A 181 8.64 -12.51 -1.98
C ALA A 181 7.80 -13.73 -1.57
N ALA A 182 8.35 -14.62 -0.75
CA ALA A 182 7.65 -15.81 -0.30
C ALA A 182 6.45 -15.47 0.60
N ILE A 183 5.45 -16.32 0.54
CA ILE A 183 4.41 -16.35 1.55
C ILE A 183 5.05 -16.72 2.90
N GLY A 184 4.69 -16.02 3.96
CA GLY A 184 5.32 -16.17 5.24
C GLY A 184 4.58 -15.49 6.38
N GLU A 185 5.31 -15.21 7.43
CA GLU A 185 4.78 -14.48 8.60
C GLU A 185 5.92 -13.78 9.35
N VAL A 186 5.57 -12.74 10.10
CA VAL A 186 6.45 -12.10 11.07
C VAL A 186 5.78 -12.05 12.43
N HIS A 187 6.56 -12.32 13.46
CA HIS A 187 6.17 -12.19 14.85
C HIS A 187 7.04 -11.15 15.54
N PHE A 188 6.47 -9.98 15.84
CA PHE A 188 7.14 -8.91 16.61
C PHE A 188 6.98 -9.15 18.11
N GLY A 189 7.55 -10.24 18.62
CA GLY A 189 7.45 -10.59 20.05
C GLY A 189 8.22 -9.64 20.96
N THR A 190 7.96 -9.71 22.26
CA THR A 190 8.63 -8.89 23.27
C THR A 190 10.02 -9.41 23.64
N ASN A 191 10.29 -10.68 23.39
CA ASN A 191 11.59 -11.33 23.63
C ASN A 191 12.38 -11.61 22.35
N THR A 192 11.67 -11.90 21.25
CA THR A 192 12.26 -12.16 19.92
C THR A 192 11.39 -11.59 18.83
N THR A 193 12.01 -11.14 17.75
CA THR A 193 11.32 -10.90 16.46
C THR A 193 11.70 -12.02 15.52
N GLU A 194 10.70 -12.71 14.96
CA GLU A 194 10.93 -13.85 14.06
C GLU A 194 10.28 -13.60 12.69
N TRP A 195 11.06 -13.79 11.63
CA TRP A 195 10.60 -13.75 10.24
C TRP A 195 10.62 -15.16 9.67
N LEU A 196 9.53 -15.56 9.01
CA LEU A 196 9.39 -16.87 8.38
C LEU A 196 9.06 -16.71 6.90
N ALA A 197 9.89 -17.25 6.01
CA ALA A 197 9.53 -17.55 4.62
C ALA A 197 9.19 -19.03 4.51
N ARG A 198 7.98 -19.35 4.00
CA ARG A 198 7.55 -20.76 3.87
C ARG A 198 8.39 -21.52 2.87
N THR A 199 8.79 -20.87 1.78
CA THR A 199 9.61 -21.46 0.72
C THR A 199 10.53 -20.42 0.13
N THR A 200 11.84 -20.59 0.29
CA THR A 200 12.85 -19.67 -0.29
C THR A 200 14.15 -20.42 -0.55
N LYS A 201 15.03 -19.84 -1.35
CA LYS A 201 16.39 -20.36 -1.63
C LYS A 201 17.47 -19.63 -0.87
N GLN A 202 17.17 -18.40 -0.42
CA GLN A 202 18.15 -17.57 0.29
C GLN A 202 17.50 -16.65 1.32
N LEU A 203 18.30 -16.25 2.29
CA LEU A 203 18.10 -15.10 3.15
C LEU A 203 18.35 -13.84 2.34
N ASP A 204 17.51 -12.84 2.50
CA ASP A 204 17.73 -11.52 1.95
C ASP A 204 16.99 -10.46 2.77
N TYR A 205 17.73 -9.58 3.42
CA TYR A 205 17.17 -8.43 4.10
C TYR A 205 18.08 -7.21 4.00
N TRP A 206 17.51 -6.03 4.19
CA TRP A 206 18.20 -4.76 4.10
C TRP A 206 17.91 -3.92 5.36
N VAL A 207 18.93 -3.23 5.87
CA VAL A 207 18.84 -2.39 7.06
C VAL A 207 19.44 -1.03 6.76
N THR A 208 18.75 0.03 7.16
CA THR A 208 19.24 1.41 7.07
C THR A 208 19.20 2.09 8.42
N ALA A 209 20.14 3.02 8.68
CA ALA A 209 20.13 3.87 9.86
C ALA A 209 19.83 5.32 9.48
N GLY A 210 19.08 6.03 10.32
CA GLY A 210 18.78 7.45 10.15
C GLY A 210 18.59 8.16 11.47
N ASP A 211 18.84 9.47 11.47
CA ASP A 211 18.64 10.30 12.67
C ASP A 211 17.17 10.67 12.87
N THR A 212 16.35 10.57 11.81
CA THR A 212 14.91 10.84 11.85
C THR A 212 14.14 9.81 11.03
N PRO A 213 12.84 9.58 11.29
CA PRO A 213 11.98 8.76 10.44
C PRO A 213 11.97 9.20 8.98
N ALA A 214 12.00 10.50 8.71
CA ALA A 214 12.03 11.05 7.36
C ALA A 214 13.30 10.64 6.61
N GLU A 215 14.46 10.65 7.25
CA GLU A 215 15.71 10.19 6.63
C GLU A 215 15.67 8.68 6.32
N ILE A 216 15.11 7.88 7.22
CA ILE A 216 14.91 6.44 7.00
C ILE A 216 14.01 6.18 5.79
N GLU A 217 12.92 6.94 5.64
CA GLU A 217 12.00 6.85 4.52
C GLU A 217 12.66 7.28 3.20
N GLU A 218 13.46 8.34 3.19
CA GLU A 218 14.23 8.76 2.02
C GLU A 218 15.20 7.67 1.56
N HIS A 219 15.94 7.02 2.49
CA HIS A 219 16.82 5.90 2.17
C HIS A 219 16.04 4.71 1.60
N PHE A 220 14.87 4.42 2.14
CA PHE A 220 14.00 3.36 1.63
C PHE A 220 13.47 3.69 0.23
N ALA A 221 13.02 4.92 0.01
CA ALA A 221 12.55 5.37 -1.29
C ALA A 221 13.67 5.34 -2.37
N ASP A 222 14.89 5.68 -2.01
CA ASP A 222 16.06 5.57 -2.89
C ASP A 222 16.39 4.09 -3.20
N ALA A 223 16.15 3.19 -2.25
CA ALA A 223 16.42 1.76 -2.43
C ALA A 223 15.36 1.04 -3.29
N ILE A 224 14.08 1.43 -3.25
CA ILE A 224 13.00 0.71 -3.94
C ILE A 224 12.32 1.50 -5.07
N GLY A 225 12.66 2.79 -5.23
CA GLY A 225 12.06 3.71 -6.20
C GLY A 225 10.88 4.50 -5.64
N LYS A 226 10.59 5.62 -6.29
CA LYS A 226 9.60 6.63 -5.92
C LYS A 226 8.40 6.58 -6.85
N VAL A 227 7.28 7.21 -6.43
CA VAL A 227 6.10 7.39 -7.26
C VAL A 227 6.38 8.32 -8.45
N PRO A 228 5.68 8.17 -9.60
CA PRO A 228 5.62 9.21 -10.63
C PRO A 228 5.01 10.50 -10.08
N MET A 229 5.01 11.58 -10.86
CA MET A 229 4.26 12.79 -10.48
C MET A 229 2.77 12.53 -10.61
N MET A 230 1.98 12.88 -9.57
CA MET A 230 0.53 12.75 -9.59
C MET A 230 -0.08 13.68 -10.66
N PRO A 231 -0.93 13.14 -11.57
CA PRO A 231 -1.67 14.00 -12.51
C PRO A 231 -2.67 14.93 -11.81
N GLU A 232 -3.03 16.04 -12.47
CA GLU A 232 -3.96 17.03 -11.90
C GLU A 232 -5.30 16.43 -11.49
N TYR A 233 -5.84 15.48 -12.26
CA TYR A 233 -7.10 14.81 -11.93
C TYR A 233 -7.01 13.93 -10.66
N GLY A 234 -5.81 13.62 -10.18
CA GLY A 234 -5.59 12.91 -8.92
C GLY A 234 -5.76 13.79 -7.67
N LEU A 235 -5.83 15.12 -7.82
CA LEU A 235 -5.83 16.06 -6.71
C LEU A 235 -7.22 16.37 -6.15
N GLY A 236 -8.28 16.27 -6.98
CA GLY A 236 -9.65 16.62 -6.63
C GLY A 236 -10.51 15.44 -6.21
N PHE A 237 -11.81 15.56 -6.43
CA PHE A 237 -12.82 14.60 -6.01
C PHE A 237 -13.11 13.55 -7.08
N TRP A 238 -13.27 12.28 -6.66
CA TRP A 238 -13.59 11.14 -7.52
C TRP A 238 -14.94 10.53 -7.12
N GLN A 239 -15.84 10.33 -8.11
CA GLN A 239 -17.15 9.74 -7.91
C GLN A 239 -17.16 8.27 -8.33
N CYS A 240 -17.63 7.40 -7.44
CA CYS A 240 -17.82 5.98 -7.71
C CYS A 240 -19.00 5.42 -6.91
N LYS A 241 -19.55 4.32 -7.37
CA LYS A 241 -20.43 3.40 -6.60
C LYS A 241 -20.37 1.99 -7.18
N LEU A 242 -20.78 0.99 -6.47
CA LEU A 242 -21.10 -0.32 -6.98
C LEU A 242 -22.59 -0.35 -7.35
N ARG A 243 -22.97 -0.29 -8.62
CA ARG A 243 -22.20 0.06 -9.80
C ARG A 243 -23.03 0.97 -10.71
N TYR A 244 -22.40 1.77 -11.53
CA TYR A 244 -23.05 2.42 -12.66
C TYR A 244 -23.15 1.38 -13.79
N TYR A 245 -24.35 0.88 -14.06
CA TYR A 245 -24.52 -0.30 -14.91
C TYR A 245 -24.79 0.01 -16.38
N ASN A 246 -24.98 1.30 -16.74
CA ASN A 246 -25.15 1.71 -18.13
C ASN A 246 -24.63 3.13 -18.41
N GLN A 247 -24.44 3.43 -19.69
CA GLN A 247 -23.94 4.69 -20.19
C GLN A 247 -24.79 5.90 -19.78
N GLU A 248 -26.12 5.76 -19.81
CA GLU A 248 -27.04 6.86 -19.46
C GLU A 248 -26.90 7.26 -17.99
N GLN A 249 -26.77 6.31 -17.09
CA GLN A 249 -26.61 6.56 -15.67
C GLN A 249 -25.29 7.32 -15.40
N VAL A 250 -24.18 6.92 -16.04
CA VAL A 250 -22.89 7.60 -15.96
C VAL A 250 -23.00 9.05 -16.38
N LEU A 251 -23.57 9.30 -17.56
CA LEU A 251 -23.71 10.66 -18.11
C LEU A 251 -24.67 11.53 -17.29
N ASN A 252 -25.77 10.96 -16.79
CA ASN A 252 -26.73 11.71 -15.97
C ASN A 252 -26.10 12.21 -14.67
N VAL A 253 -25.31 11.38 -14.00
CA VAL A 253 -24.60 11.77 -12.76
C VAL A 253 -23.53 12.83 -13.07
N ALA A 254 -22.74 12.67 -14.12
CA ALA A 254 -21.72 13.65 -14.50
C ALA A 254 -22.33 15.03 -14.87
N ARG A 255 -23.42 15.02 -15.64
CA ARG A 255 -24.18 16.24 -16.00
C ARG A 255 -24.79 16.91 -14.75
N GLU A 256 -25.27 16.13 -13.77
CA GLU A 256 -25.83 16.69 -12.54
C GLU A 256 -24.74 17.33 -11.66
N HIS A 257 -23.52 16.74 -11.58
CA HIS A 257 -22.35 17.40 -10.97
C HIS A 257 -22.08 18.76 -11.62
N LYS A 258 -22.00 18.78 -12.96
CA LYS A 258 -21.76 20.01 -13.70
C LYS A 258 -22.85 21.06 -13.49
N LYS A 259 -24.12 20.65 -13.51
CA LYS A 259 -25.31 21.52 -13.30
C LYS A 259 -25.30 22.13 -11.90
N ARG A 260 -24.89 21.37 -10.87
CA ARG A 260 -24.78 21.83 -9.47
C ARG A 260 -23.51 22.63 -9.20
N GLY A 261 -22.57 22.68 -10.14
CA GLY A 261 -21.28 23.33 -9.94
C GLY A 261 -20.37 22.60 -8.95
N ILE A 262 -20.57 21.29 -8.76
CA ILE A 262 -19.75 20.47 -7.88
C ILE A 262 -18.55 19.96 -8.68
N PRO A 263 -17.30 20.27 -8.27
CA PRO A 263 -16.11 19.75 -8.93
C PRO A 263 -16.09 18.22 -8.95
N LEU A 264 -15.64 17.66 -10.07
CA LEU A 264 -15.47 16.23 -10.27
C LEU A 264 -14.30 16.00 -11.22
N ASP A 265 -13.23 15.36 -10.73
CA ASP A 265 -12.03 15.11 -11.51
C ASP A 265 -12.07 13.76 -12.24
N VAL A 266 -12.56 12.71 -11.55
CA VAL A 266 -12.61 11.35 -12.11
C VAL A 266 -13.97 10.71 -11.88
N PHE A 267 -14.52 10.15 -12.93
CA PHE A 267 -15.69 9.26 -12.87
C PHE A 267 -15.23 7.82 -12.99
N VAL A 268 -15.53 7.01 -11.96
CA VAL A 268 -15.07 5.61 -11.88
C VAL A 268 -16.22 4.66 -12.20
N ILE A 269 -16.01 3.81 -13.20
CA ILE A 269 -16.96 2.77 -13.63
C ILE A 269 -16.46 1.43 -13.10
N ASP A 270 -17.20 0.87 -12.15
CA ASP A 270 -16.88 -0.38 -11.47
C ASP A 270 -17.09 -1.61 -12.37
N TYR A 271 -16.82 -2.80 -11.84
CA TYR A 271 -16.87 -4.06 -12.55
C TYR A 271 -18.25 -4.35 -13.20
N TYR A 272 -18.31 -5.37 -14.05
CA TYR A 272 -19.47 -5.75 -14.85
C TYR A 272 -19.99 -4.66 -15.81
N HIS A 273 -19.14 -3.73 -16.20
CA HIS A 273 -19.36 -2.96 -17.45
C HIS A 273 -18.96 -3.78 -18.69
N TRP A 274 -18.37 -4.96 -18.51
CA TRP A 274 -18.01 -5.94 -19.51
C TRP A 274 -19.06 -7.06 -19.65
N PRO A 275 -19.12 -7.81 -20.78
CA PRO A 275 -20.00 -8.96 -20.92
C PRO A 275 -19.65 -10.11 -19.95
N ARG A 276 -18.35 -10.40 -19.80
CA ARG A 276 -17.77 -11.44 -18.90
C ARG A 276 -16.41 -11.01 -18.40
N CYS A 277 -16.01 -11.54 -17.25
CA CYS A 277 -14.63 -11.34 -16.75
C CYS A 277 -13.62 -11.81 -17.80
N GLY A 278 -12.66 -10.95 -18.16
CA GLY A 278 -11.62 -11.24 -19.15
C GLY A 278 -11.95 -10.85 -20.60
N ASP A 279 -13.16 -10.31 -20.90
CA ASP A 279 -13.47 -9.84 -22.25
C ASP A 279 -12.82 -8.49 -22.57
N TYR A 280 -12.43 -7.72 -21.54
CA TYR A 280 -11.72 -6.44 -21.67
C TYR A 280 -12.36 -5.47 -22.66
N ARG A 281 -13.69 -5.31 -22.61
CA ARG A 281 -14.45 -4.36 -23.42
C ARG A 281 -15.77 -4.02 -22.76
N PHE A 282 -16.37 -2.89 -23.13
CA PHE A 282 -17.73 -2.56 -22.69
C PHE A 282 -18.76 -3.55 -23.24
N ASP A 283 -19.79 -3.82 -22.44
CA ASP A 283 -20.98 -4.55 -22.88
C ASP A 283 -21.85 -3.62 -23.70
N GLU A 284 -22.03 -3.94 -25.02
CA GLU A 284 -22.76 -3.10 -25.98
C GLU A 284 -24.25 -2.95 -25.63
N GLU A 285 -24.81 -3.85 -24.81
CA GLU A 285 -26.22 -3.74 -24.38
C GLU A 285 -26.39 -2.55 -23.43
N TYR A 286 -25.41 -2.28 -22.57
CA TYR A 286 -25.46 -1.24 -21.54
C TYR A 286 -24.66 0.00 -21.90
N PHE A 287 -23.64 -0.16 -22.72
CA PHE A 287 -22.74 0.93 -23.18
C PHE A 287 -22.70 0.91 -24.72
N PRO A 288 -23.79 1.37 -25.41
CA PRO A 288 -23.90 1.26 -26.84
C PRO A 288 -22.92 2.17 -27.62
N ASP A 289 -22.47 3.27 -27.03
CA ASP A 289 -21.48 4.17 -27.63
C ASP A 289 -20.52 4.70 -26.55
N PRO A 290 -19.59 3.84 -26.08
CA PRO A 290 -18.68 4.23 -25.02
C PRO A 290 -17.72 5.36 -25.44
N LYS A 291 -17.41 5.48 -26.76
CA LYS A 291 -16.57 6.58 -27.25
C LYS A 291 -17.25 7.94 -27.05
N ALA A 292 -18.53 8.05 -27.44
CA ALA A 292 -19.30 9.30 -27.25
C ALA A 292 -19.44 9.62 -25.74
N MET A 293 -19.65 8.61 -24.89
CA MET A 293 -19.70 8.80 -23.43
C MET A 293 -18.39 9.39 -22.89
N ILE A 294 -17.25 8.82 -23.27
CA ILE A 294 -15.92 9.26 -22.82
C ILE A 294 -15.61 10.66 -23.33
N ASP A 295 -15.94 10.97 -24.59
CA ASP A 295 -15.74 12.29 -25.16
C ASP A 295 -16.56 13.35 -24.41
N GLU A 296 -17.82 13.07 -24.07
CA GLU A 296 -18.65 14.00 -23.29
C GLU A 296 -18.12 14.20 -21.87
N LEU A 297 -17.62 13.16 -21.21
CA LEU A 297 -16.97 13.29 -19.90
C LEU A 297 -15.72 14.17 -19.99
N HIS A 298 -14.87 13.98 -21.00
CA HIS A 298 -13.69 14.81 -21.24
C HIS A 298 -14.03 16.25 -21.56
N GLU A 299 -15.11 16.51 -22.33
CA GLU A 299 -15.61 17.87 -22.58
C GLU A 299 -16.07 18.58 -21.29
N MET A 300 -16.52 17.82 -20.30
CA MET A 300 -16.84 18.31 -18.96
C MET A 300 -15.60 18.50 -18.06
N GLY A 301 -14.42 18.07 -18.52
CA GLY A 301 -13.16 18.07 -17.75
C GLY A 301 -13.03 16.89 -16.77
N ILE A 302 -13.73 15.78 -17.02
CA ILE A 302 -13.79 14.61 -16.16
C ILE A 302 -13.04 13.45 -16.81
N GLU A 303 -12.02 12.90 -16.13
CA GLU A 303 -11.36 11.66 -16.54
C GLU A 303 -12.24 10.44 -16.25
N THR A 304 -12.10 9.41 -17.07
CA THR A 304 -12.84 8.15 -16.91
C THR A 304 -11.89 7.05 -16.47
N MET A 305 -12.20 6.41 -15.34
CA MET A 305 -11.53 5.19 -14.87
C MET A 305 -12.46 4.00 -15.02
N VAL A 306 -11.93 2.87 -15.49
CA VAL A 306 -12.68 1.60 -15.57
C VAL A 306 -11.99 0.52 -14.75
N SER A 307 -12.79 -0.34 -14.10
CA SER A 307 -12.29 -1.50 -13.37
C SER A 307 -11.82 -2.59 -14.34
N ILE A 308 -10.67 -3.18 -14.05
CA ILE A 308 -10.11 -4.34 -14.75
C ILE A 308 -9.78 -5.40 -13.71
N TRP A 309 -10.27 -6.63 -13.93
CA TRP A 309 -10.00 -7.76 -13.07
C TRP A 309 -9.02 -8.75 -13.71
N PRO A 310 -8.18 -9.42 -12.92
CA PRO A 310 -7.27 -10.44 -13.43
C PRO A 310 -7.96 -11.78 -13.68
N GLN A 311 -9.24 -11.89 -13.35
CA GLN A 311 -10.03 -13.10 -13.54
C GLN A 311 -10.50 -13.24 -14.99
N ILE A 312 -10.46 -14.46 -15.48
CA ILE A 312 -10.89 -14.83 -16.83
C ILE A 312 -11.96 -15.92 -16.69
N ASP A 313 -13.20 -15.59 -17.06
CA ASP A 313 -14.30 -16.57 -17.15
C ASP A 313 -13.98 -17.56 -18.29
N TRP A 314 -14.20 -18.86 -18.03
CA TRP A 314 -13.98 -19.89 -19.05
C TRP A 314 -14.82 -19.70 -20.33
N ARG A 315 -15.86 -18.87 -20.29
CA ARG A 315 -16.70 -18.48 -21.44
C ARG A 315 -16.26 -17.16 -22.08
N SER A 316 -15.24 -16.49 -21.53
CA SER A 316 -14.69 -15.27 -22.12
C SER A 316 -14.16 -15.54 -23.52
N GLU A 317 -14.32 -14.57 -24.41
CA GLU A 317 -13.80 -14.61 -25.78
C GLU A 317 -12.28 -14.80 -25.85
N ASN A 318 -11.56 -14.48 -24.77
CA ASN A 318 -10.11 -14.57 -24.68
C ASN A 318 -9.61 -15.87 -23.99
N TYR A 319 -10.47 -16.63 -23.30
CA TYR A 319 -10.07 -17.74 -22.44
C TYR A 319 -9.29 -18.84 -23.17
N GLU A 320 -9.86 -19.36 -24.28
CA GLU A 320 -9.23 -20.47 -25.01
C GLU A 320 -7.87 -20.08 -25.57
N GLU A 321 -7.73 -18.88 -26.12
CA GLU A 321 -6.46 -18.37 -26.61
C GLU A 321 -5.43 -18.22 -25.49
N MET A 322 -5.82 -17.60 -24.36
CA MET A 322 -4.95 -17.44 -23.18
C MET A 322 -4.50 -18.78 -22.62
N LYS A 323 -5.41 -19.76 -22.53
CA LYS A 323 -5.10 -21.11 -22.08
C LYS A 323 -4.09 -21.81 -22.99
N GLN A 324 -4.32 -21.80 -24.30
CA GLN A 324 -3.43 -22.42 -25.30
C GLN A 324 -2.03 -21.79 -25.29
N GLN A 325 -1.94 -20.50 -25.09
CA GLN A 325 -0.68 -19.78 -25.01
C GLN A 325 0.02 -19.87 -23.64
N GLY A 326 -0.63 -20.46 -22.61
CA GLY A 326 -0.08 -20.62 -21.27
C GLY A 326 0.05 -19.28 -20.51
N LEU A 327 -0.94 -18.39 -20.67
CA LEU A 327 -0.98 -17.05 -20.09
C LEU A 327 -1.69 -16.98 -18.73
N LEU A 328 -2.26 -18.10 -18.30
CA LEU A 328 -3.05 -18.22 -17.06
C LEU A 328 -2.20 -18.81 -15.93
N VAL A 329 -2.59 -18.52 -14.69
CA VAL A 329 -2.03 -19.16 -13.49
C VAL A 329 -2.24 -20.67 -13.60
N LYS A 330 -1.22 -21.45 -13.23
CA LYS A 330 -1.21 -22.90 -13.33
C LYS A 330 -1.31 -23.56 -11.97
N SER A 331 -1.72 -24.82 -11.99
CA SER A 331 -1.61 -25.69 -10.81
C SER A 331 -0.14 -26.05 -10.56
N ASN A 332 0.28 -25.97 -9.31
CA ASN A 332 1.56 -26.50 -8.83
C ASN A 332 1.34 -27.87 -8.16
N ALA A 333 0.20 -28.01 -7.49
CA ALA A 333 -0.26 -29.26 -6.88
C ALA A 333 -1.79 -29.30 -6.85
N GLY A 334 -2.39 -30.50 -6.89
CA GLY A 334 -3.85 -30.66 -6.86
C GLY A 334 -4.53 -30.34 -8.20
N VAL A 335 -5.72 -29.75 -8.13
CA VAL A 335 -6.53 -29.37 -9.30
C VAL A 335 -6.19 -27.97 -9.80
N ASP A 336 -6.65 -27.64 -11.03
CA ASP A 336 -6.47 -26.28 -11.56
C ASP A 336 -7.14 -25.24 -10.68
N VAL A 337 -6.53 -24.07 -10.65
CA VAL A 337 -7.00 -22.91 -9.89
C VAL A 337 -8.35 -22.47 -10.45
N GLN A 338 -9.31 -22.34 -9.57
CA GLN A 338 -10.61 -21.76 -9.89
C GLN A 338 -11.03 -20.77 -8.81
N MET A 339 -11.58 -19.66 -9.23
CA MET A 339 -12.38 -18.81 -8.37
C MET A 339 -13.83 -18.91 -8.83
N LEU A 340 -14.71 -19.28 -7.92
CA LEU A 340 -16.15 -19.41 -8.19
C LEU A 340 -16.82 -18.07 -7.87
N PHE A 341 -16.75 -17.12 -8.79
CA PHE A 341 -17.41 -15.84 -8.67
C PHE A 341 -18.10 -15.51 -10.01
N HIS A 342 -19.43 -15.55 -10.04
CA HIS A 342 -20.26 -15.42 -11.25
C HIS A 342 -19.89 -16.38 -12.42
N GLY A 343 -19.32 -17.53 -12.07
CA GLY A 343 -18.87 -18.54 -13.01
C GLY A 343 -17.57 -19.22 -12.58
N ASN A 344 -17.02 -20.06 -13.45
CA ASN A 344 -15.72 -20.69 -13.28
C ASN A 344 -14.65 -19.74 -13.82
N ASN A 345 -13.96 -19.05 -12.96
CA ASN A 345 -12.90 -18.13 -13.31
C ASN A 345 -11.53 -18.71 -12.98
N VAL A 346 -10.55 -18.37 -13.79
CA VAL A 346 -9.12 -18.54 -13.53
C VAL A 346 -8.44 -17.20 -13.55
N PHE A 347 -7.21 -17.12 -13.06
CA PHE A 347 -6.47 -15.85 -13.05
C PHE A 347 -5.48 -15.77 -14.20
N LEU A 348 -5.31 -14.58 -14.79
CA LEU A 348 -4.16 -14.29 -15.64
C LEU A 348 -2.87 -14.36 -14.83
N ASP A 349 -1.77 -14.74 -15.46
CA ASP A 349 -0.45 -14.74 -14.81
C ASP A 349 0.30 -13.43 -15.10
N ALA A 350 0.15 -12.44 -14.21
CA ALA A 350 0.80 -11.13 -14.35
C ALA A 350 2.34 -11.21 -14.33
N THR A 351 2.92 -12.27 -13.80
CA THR A 351 4.38 -12.47 -13.76
C THR A 351 4.95 -12.85 -15.13
N ASN A 352 4.08 -13.32 -16.06
CA ASN A 352 4.48 -13.71 -17.41
C ASN A 352 4.48 -12.48 -18.35
N PRO A 353 5.65 -12.09 -18.92
CA PRO A 353 5.71 -10.95 -19.86
C PRO A 353 4.80 -11.10 -21.08
N ARG A 354 4.54 -12.33 -21.54
CA ARG A 354 3.63 -12.58 -22.66
C ARG A 354 2.18 -12.29 -22.28
N THR A 355 1.77 -12.61 -21.05
CA THR A 355 0.45 -12.28 -20.52
C THR A 355 0.28 -10.77 -20.43
N ARG A 356 1.29 -10.07 -19.88
CA ARG A 356 1.25 -8.60 -19.78
C ARG A 356 1.03 -7.94 -21.14
N LYS A 357 1.77 -8.37 -22.15
CA LYS A 357 1.61 -7.85 -23.51
C LYS A 357 0.23 -8.17 -24.10
N TYR A 358 -0.21 -9.42 -24.00
CA TYR A 358 -1.51 -9.85 -24.54
C TYR A 358 -2.68 -9.06 -23.95
N VAL A 359 -2.72 -8.96 -22.62
CA VAL A 359 -3.81 -8.26 -21.92
C VAL A 359 -3.76 -6.77 -22.24
N TRP A 360 -2.59 -6.15 -22.23
CA TRP A 360 -2.48 -4.74 -22.60
C TRP A 360 -2.94 -4.46 -24.03
N GLU A 361 -2.64 -5.29 -24.99
CA GLU A 361 -3.13 -5.13 -26.38
C GLU A 361 -4.66 -5.12 -26.45
N LYS A 362 -5.36 -5.96 -25.66
CA LYS A 362 -6.82 -5.95 -25.57
C LYS A 362 -7.35 -4.69 -24.87
N VAL A 363 -6.77 -4.35 -23.74
CA VAL A 363 -7.13 -3.15 -22.95
C VAL A 363 -6.88 -1.88 -23.78
N LYS A 364 -5.72 -1.79 -24.45
CA LYS A 364 -5.41 -0.67 -25.32
C LYS A 364 -6.48 -0.47 -26.38
N LYS A 365 -6.78 -1.51 -27.16
CA LYS A 365 -7.77 -1.46 -28.25
C LYS A 365 -9.14 -1.05 -27.78
N ASN A 366 -9.60 -1.59 -26.63
CA ASN A 366 -11.01 -1.51 -26.24
C ASN A 366 -11.29 -0.41 -25.19
N TYR A 367 -10.25 0.17 -24.59
CA TYR A 367 -10.37 1.24 -23.58
C TYR A 367 -9.45 2.42 -23.87
N ALA A 368 -8.12 2.21 -23.96
CA ALA A 368 -7.20 3.31 -24.13
C ALA A 368 -7.39 4.05 -25.47
N ASP A 369 -7.64 3.34 -26.56
CA ASP A 369 -7.93 3.93 -27.86
C ASP A 369 -9.29 4.66 -27.91
N LEU A 370 -10.19 4.44 -26.93
CA LEU A 370 -11.41 5.22 -26.72
C LEU A 370 -11.16 6.51 -25.91
N GLY A 371 -9.99 6.65 -25.28
CA GLY A 371 -9.62 7.82 -24.49
C GLY A 371 -9.47 7.56 -22.99
N ILE A 372 -9.66 6.34 -22.50
CA ILE A 372 -9.45 6.00 -21.06
C ILE A 372 -7.96 5.94 -20.77
N ARG A 373 -7.52 6.71 -19.76
CA ARG A 373 -6.11 6.86 -19.42
C ARG A 373 -5.74 6.33 -18.02
N THR A 374 -6.71 5.92 -17.22
CA THR A 374 -6.50 5.42 -15.87
C THR A 374 -7.38 4.20 -15.61
N PHE A 375 -6.86 3.23 -14.85
CA PHE A 375 -7.49 1.93 -14.64
C PHE A 375 -7.58 1.59 -13.17
N TRP A 376 -8.64 0.87 -12.79
CA TRP A 376 -8.82 0.30 -11.47
C TRP A 376 -8.47 -1.19 -11.53
N LEU A 377 -7.31 -1.54 -10.99
CA LEU A 377 -6.75 -2.89 -10.96
C LEU A 377 -7.24 -3.61 -9.70
N ASP A 378 -8.45 -4.10 -9.76
CA ASP A 378 -9.08 -4.81 -8.66
C ASP A 378 -8.67 -6.29 -8.64
N GLU A 379 -8.98 -7.04 -7.56
CA GLU A 379 -8.62 -8.45 -7.37
C GLU A 379 -7.11 -8.75 -7.48
N ALA A 380 -6.29 -7.77 -7.18
CA ALA A 380 -4.85 -7.72 -7.52
C ALA A 380 -3.95 -8.54 -6.60
N GLU A 381 -4.45 -9.25 -5.59
CA GLU A 381 -3.69 -10.12 -4.67
C GLU A 381 -2.95 -11.28 -5.38
N PRO A 382 -3.54 -12.12 -6.27
CA PRO A 382 -4.95 -12.27 -6.67
C PRO A 382 -5.83 -12.93 -5.60
N GLU A 383 -7.13 -12.61 -5.61
CA GLU A 383 -8.09 -13.17 -4.63
C GLU A 383 -8.46 -14.60 -5.00
N PHE A 384 -7.61 -15.56 -4.64
CA PHE A 384 -7.92 -16.98 -4.81
C PHE A 384 -9.11 -17.38 -3.93
N SER A 385 -10.01 -18.22 -4.44
CA SER A 385 -11.17 -18.69 -3.69
C SER A 385 -10.80 -19.45 -2.43
N THR A 386 -9.65 -20.10 -2.44
CA THR A 386 -8.94 -20.61 -1.26
C THR A 386 -7.49 -20.12 -1.34
N TYR A 387 -6.98 -19.59 -0.25
CA TYR A 387 -5.59 -19.12 -0.18
C TYR A 387 -4.61 -20.26 0.11
N GLU A 388 -4.75 -21.37 -0.62
CA GLU A 388 -3.85 -22.53 -0.60
C GLU A 388 -2.68 -22.28 -1.56
N TYR A 389 -1.76 -21.41 -1.15
CA TYR A 389 -0.67 -20.90 -1.99
C TYR A 389 0.23 -22.00 -2.58
N GLU A 390 0.38 -23.12 -1.90
CA GLU A 390 1.15 -24.29 -2.36
C GLU A 390 0.53 -24.96 -3.60
N CYS A 391 -0.76 -24.73 -3.87
CA CYS A 391 -1.46 -25.29 -5.02
C CYS A 391 -1.18 -24.58 -6.34
N TYR A 392 -0.65 -23.35 -6.30
CA TYR A 392 -0.60 -22.46 -7.46
C TYR A 392 0.82 -22.18 -7.94
N ARG A 393 0.93 -21.91 -9.26
CA ARG A 393 2.20 -21.63 -9.90
C ARG A 393 2.08 -20.53 -10.95
N TYR A 394 2.95 -19.54 -10.83
CA TYR A 394 3.20 -18.52 -11.83
C TYR A 394 4.32 -18.93 -12.81
N ALA A 395 4.47 -18.18 -13.90
CA ALA A 395 5.61 -18.32 -14.81
C ALA A 395 6.95 -18.06 -14.08
N ALA A 396 6.94 -17.13 -13.13
CA ALA A 396 8.12 -16.80 -12.32
C ALA A 396 8.47 -17.87 -11.28
N GLY A 397 7.53 -18.72 -10.84
CA GLY A 397 7.79 -19.79 -9.85
C GLY A 397 6.55 -20.24 -9.09
N PRO A 398 6.70 -21.13 -8.09
CA PRO A 398 5.61 -21.49 -7.19
C PRO A 398 5.10 -20.28 -6.40
N VAL A 399 3.78 -20.18 -6.21
CA VAL A 399 3.18 -19.02 -5.49
C VAL A 399 3.67 -18.95 -4.05
N GLU A 400 3.90 -20.07 -3.40
CA GLU A 400 4.44 -20.10 -2.04
C GLU A 400 5.84 -19.45 -1.93
N GLU A 401 6.65 -19.50 -3.00
CA GLU A 401 7.99 -18.92 -3.07
C GLU A 401 8.00 -17.44 -3.47
N ILE A 402 7.07 -17.02 -4.34
CA ILE A 402 7.12 -15.69 -4.97
C ILE A 402 5.77 -14.98 -5.03
N GLY A 403 4.76 -15.46 -4.32
CA GLY A 403 3.36 -15.00 -4.46
C GLY A 403 3.18 -13.50 -4.28
N ASN A 404 3.94 -12.91 -3.38
CA ASN A 404 3.80 -11.50 -3.03
C ASN A 404 4.16 -10.50 -4.14
N ILE A 405 4.82 -10.94 -5.24
CA ILE A 405 5.14 -10.03 -6.36
C ILE A 405 3.94 -9.73 -7.27
N TYR A 406 2.87 -10.51 -7.20
CA TYR A 406 1.77 -10.44 -8.17
C TYR A 406 1.17 -9.03 -8.33
N PRO A 407 0.78 -8.30 -7.26
CA PRO A 407 0.20 -6.97 -7.40
C PRO A 407 1.14 -5.97 -8.06
N ARG A 408 2.45 -6.09 -7.80
CA ARG A 408 3.46 -5.26 -8.46
C ARG A 408 3.53 -5.54 -9.97
N GLU A 409 3.57 -6.81 -10.37
CA GLU A 409 3.63 -7.19 -11.79
C GLU A 409 2.33 -6.86 -12.52
N TYR A 410 1.19 -6.87 -11.82
CA TYR A 410 -0.08 -6.43 -12.36
C TYR A 410 -0.10 -4.91 -12.59
N SER A 411 0.34 -4.11 -11.62
CA SER A 411 0.53 -2.66 -11.78
C SER A 411 1.53 -2.35 -12.91
N ARG A 412 2.62 -3.09 -12.98
CA ARG A 412 3.65 -2.97 -14.02
C ARG A 412 3.10 -3.19 -15.43
N MET A 413 2.19 -4.15 -15.60
CA MET A 413 1.53 -4.43 -16.89
C MET A 413 0.87 -3.18 -17.47
N PHE A 414 0.11 -2.49 -16.66
CA PHE A 414 -0.62 -1.28 -17.09
C PHE A 414 0.32 -0.09 -17.27
N TYR A 415 1.22 0.12 -16.31
CA TYR A 415 2.19 1.22 -16.38
C TYR A 415 3.07 1.15 -17.64
N GLU A 416 3.67 -0.01 -17.91
CA GLU A 416 4.52 -0.22 -19.09
C GLU A 416 3.69 -0.04 -20.39
N GLY A 417 2.50 -0.61 -20.44
CA GLY A 417 1.62 -0.47 -21.57
C GLY A 417 1.15 0.97 -21.83
N GLN A 418 0.81 1.72 -20.78
CA GLN A 418 0.44 3.14 -20.89
C GLN A 418 1.66 3.98 -21.37
N LYS A 419 2.86 3.70 -20.85
CA LYS A 419 4.10 4.34 -21.33
C LYS A 419 4.38 4.04 -22.80
N GLU A 420 4.25 2.79 -23.23
CA GLU A 420 4.39 2.40 -24.64
C GLU A 420 3.36 3.11 -25.54
N ASN A 421 2.18 3.42 -24.99
CA ASN A 421 1.14 4.20 -25.68
C ASN A 421 1.39 5.72 -25.63
N GLY A 422 2.51 6.18 -25.07
CA GLY A 422 2.92 7.60 -25.03
C GLY A 422 2.31 8.39 -23.88
N GLN A 423 1.75 7.75 -22.85
CA GLN A 423 1.22 8.42 -21.68
C GLN A 423 2.34 8.71 -20.67
N GLU A 424 2.42 9.94 -20.14
CA GLU A 424 3.41 10.33 -19.14
C GLU A 424 2.83 10.37 -17.72
N ASP A 425 1.62 10.87 -17.57
CA ASP A 425 0.88 11.06 -16.34
C ASP A 425 0.06 9.79 -16.01
N ILE A 426 0.68 8.85 -15.28
CA ILE A 426 0.10 7.54 -15.02
C ILE A 426 -0.21 7.37 -13.54
N VAL A 427 -1.48 7.11 -13.23
CA VAL A 427 -1.96 6.60 -11.94
C VAL A 427 -2.98 5.50 -12.19
N ASN A 428 -2.84 4.37 -11.50
CA ASN A 428 -3.82 3.29 -11.51
C ASN A 428 -4.22 2.97 -10.07
N LEU A 429 -5.53 2.82 -9.84
CA LEU A 429 -6.06 2.40 -8.55
C LEU A 429 -5.86 0.89 -8.41
N VAL A 430 -5.29 0.43 -7.32
CA VAL A 430 -4.96 -0.99 -7.13
C VAL A 430 -5.30 -1.45 -5.70
N ARG A 431 -5.95 -2.62 -5.56
CA ARG A 431 -6.36 -3.14 -4.24
C ARG A 431 -5.18 -3.57 -3.38
N CYS A 432 -4.09 -3.95 -3.99
CA CYS A 432 -2.95 -4.48 -3.29
C CYS A 432 -1.63 -3.98 -3.89
N ALA A 433 -0.59 -3.94 -3.07
CA ALA A 433 0.75 -3.54 -3.49
C ALA A 433 1.82 -4.37 -2.75
N TRP A 434 2.97 -4.48 -3.38
CA TRP A 434 4.18 -5.01 -2.78
C TRP A 434 5.36 -4.07 -3.08
N LEU A 435 6.53 -4.36 -2.54
CA LEU A 435 7.75 -3.57 -2.72
C LEU A 435 7.98 -3.13 -4.17
N GLY A 436 8.09 -1.84 -4.40
CA GLY A 436 8.32 -1.25 -5.72
C GLY A 436 7.06 -1.06 -6.57
N SER A 437 5.84 -1.33 -6.06
CA SER A 437 4.59 -1.05 -6.78
C SER A 437 4.39 0.44 -7.05
N GLN A 438 4.85 1.31 -6.15
CA GLN A 438 4.73 2.77 -6.27
C GLN A 438 5.35 3.32 -7.56
N LYS A 439 6.48 2.79 -8.01
CA LYS A 439 7.14 3.24 -9.25
C LYS A 439 6.34 2.96 -10.52
N TYR A 440 5.33 2.10 -10.41
CA TYR A 440 4.38 1.79 -11.47
C TYR A 440 3.04 2.52 -11.30
N GLY A 441 3.04 3.66 -10.61
CA GLY A 441 1.86 4.50 -10.47
C GLY A 441 0.73 3.90 -9.64
N ALA A 442 1.05 3.02 -8.69
CA ALA A 442 0.07 2.37 -7.84
C ALA A 442 -0.51 3.33 -6.79
N LEU A 443 -1.80 3.65 -6.92
CA LEU A 443 -2.64 4.27 -5.91
C LEU A 443 -3.40 3.15 -5.19
N VAL A 444 -3.13 2.91 -3.92
CA VAL A 444 -3.73 1.81 -3.17
C VAL A 444 -4.97 2.28 -2.41
N TRP A 445 -6.04 1.47 -2.41
CA TRP A 445 -7.16 1.67 -1.48
C TRP A 445 -7.26 0.52 -0.48
N SER A 446 -8.05 0.74 0.56
CA SER A 446 -8.10 -0.15 1.72
C SER A 446 -9.00 -1.40 1.57
N GLY A 447 -9.47 -1.71 0.35
CA GLY A 447 -10.28 -2.90 0.04
C GLY A 447 -11.74 -2.80 0.49
N ASP A 448 -12.41 -3.95 0.57
CA ASP A 448 -13.87 -4.07 0.78
C ASP A 448 -14.24 -4.04 2.27
N ILE A 449 -14.01 -2.91 2.89
CA ILE A 449 -14.22 -2.66 4.32
C ILE A 449 -15.70 -2.38 4.65
N PHE A 450 -16.10 -2.56 5.91
CA PHE A 450 -17.47 -2.32 6.34
C PHE A 450 -17.76 -0.86 6.66
N SER A 451 -19.01 -0.44 6.44
CA SER A 451 -19.54 0.88 6.82
C SER A 451 -19.79 0.95 8.34
N THR A 452 -18.70 0.96 9.12
CA THR A 452 -18.73 1.03 10.60
C THR A 452 -17.66 1.98 11.12
N TYR A 453 -17.87 2.54 12.31
CA TYR A 453 -16.83 3.34 12.99
C TYR A 453 -15.62 2.50 13.39
N GLU A 454 -15.78 1.20 13.61
CA GLU A 454 -14.66 0.29 13.87
C GLU A 454 -13.72 0.23 12.65
N ASP A 455 -14.28 -0.03 11.45
CA ASP A 455 -13.47 -0.08 10.24
C ASP A 455 -12.92 1.32 9.88
N PHE A 456 -13.68 2.38 10.13
CA PHE A 456 -13.18 3.74 9.94
C PHE A 456 -11.88 4.00 10.74
N ARG A 457 -11.81 3.61 12.02
CA ARG A 457 -10.58 3.76 12.82
C ARG A 457 -9.42 2.98 12.25
N LYS A 458 -9.67 1.76 11.75
CA LYS A 458 -8.64 0.93 11.09
C LYS A 458 -8.04 1.62 9.86
N GLN A 459 -8.83 2.42 9.13
CA GLN A 459 -8.37 3.08 7.92
C GLN A 459 -7.33 4.19 8.18
N ILE A 460 -7.45 4.89 9.30
CA ILE A 460 -6.44 5.89 9.68
C ILE A 460 -5.08 5.21 9.85
N CYS A 461 -5.03 4.11 10.63
CA CYS A 461 -3.82 3.33 10.82
C CYS A 461 -3.30 2.75 9.49
N ALA A 462 -4.19 2.18 8.66
CA ALA A 462 -3.83 1.59 7.37
C ALA A 462 -3.16 2.61 6.43
N GLY A 463 -3.74 3.81 6.28
CA GLY A 463 -3.19 4.87 5.44
C GLY A 463 -1.82 5.35 5.93
N LEU A 464 -1.64 5.48 7.24
CA LEU A 464 -0.36 5.86 7.85
C LEU A 464 0.72 4.79 7.66
N HIS A 465 0.38 3.53 7.86
CA HIS A 465 1.31 2.42 7.62
C HIS A 465 1.71 2.29 6.15
N MET A 466 0.77 2.50 5.21
CA MET A 466 1.06 2.50 3.77
C MET A 466 2.03 3.62 3.39
N GLY A 467 1.83 4.82 3.94
CA GLY A 467 2.76 5.94 3.78
C GLY A 467 4.18 5.56 4.19
N LEU A 468 4.35 5.02 5.40
CA LEU A 468 5.64 4.55 5.92
C LEU A 468 6.25 3.39 5.11
N CYS A 469 5.48 2.70 4.27
CA CYS A 469 5.97 1.63 3.40
C CYS A 469 6.23 2.11 1.95
N GLY A 470 6.41 3.40 1.74
CA GLY A 470 6.73 3.98 0.44
C GLY A 470 5.55 4.03 -0.54
N ILE A 471 4.31 3.92 -0.06
CA ILE A 471 3.08 4.09 -0.85
C ILE A 471 2.41 5.41 -0.44
N PRO A 472 2.87 6.57 -0.92
CA PRO A 472 2.32 7.87 -0.56
C PRO A 472 0.94 8.14 -1.19
N TRP A 473 0.56 7.40 -2.23
CA TRP A 473 -0.73 7.48 -2.89
C TRP A 473 -1.68 6.44 -2.31
N TRP A 474 -2.57 6.92 -1.48
CA TRP A 474 -3.51 6.06 -0.78
C TRP A 474 -4.91 6.70 -0.72
N THR A 475 -5.93 5.88 -0.68
CA THR A 475 -7.33 6.26 -0.48
C THR A 475 -8.08 5.17 0.30
N THR A 476 -9.32 5.46 0.67
CA THR A 476 -10.27 4.50 1.25
C THR A 476 -11.59 4.62 0.52
N ASP A 477 -12.43 3.63 0.63
CA ASP A 477 -13.84 3.76 0.26
C ASP A 477 -14.53 4.65 1.27
N ILE A 478 -14.76 5.93 0.93
CA ILE A 478 -15.38 6.88 1.83
C ILE A 478 -16.81 6.41 2.18
N GLY A 479 -17.02 6.16 3.48
CA GLY A 479 -18.25 5.60 4.01
C GLY A 479 -18.21 4.07 4.17
N GLY A 480 -17.11 3.39 3.86
CA GLY A 480 -16.97 1.94 3.79
C GLY A 480 -17.56 1.36 2.51
N PHE A 481 -17.16 0.14 2.14
CA PHE A 481 -17.69 -0.55 0.96
C PHE A 481 -18.96 -1.34 1.27
N HIS A 482 -18.87 -2.28 2.21
CA HIS A 482 -19.99 -3.15 2.58
C HIS A 482 -20.94 -2.50 3.57
N GLY A 483 -22.25 -2.65 3.32
CA GLY A 483 -23.29 -2.10 4.16
C GLY A 483 -23.52 -0.61 3.86
N GLY A 484 -24.15 0.08 4.78
CA GLY A 484 -24.57 1.45 4.56
C GLY A 484 -25.86 1.53 3.74
N VAL A 485 -26.96 1.91 4.42
CA VAL A 485 -28.24 2.19 3.78
C VAL A 485 -28.34 3.69 3.63
N THR A 486 -28.56 4.16 2.39
CA THR A 486 -28.51 5.59 2.04
C THR A 486 -29.43 6.47 2.91
N GLU A 487 -30.60 5.94 3.29
CA GLU A 487 -31.60 6.65 4.11
C GLU A 487 -31.39 6.49 5.64
N ASP A 488 -30.43 5.64 6.09
CA ASP A 488 -30.18 5.41 7.51
C ASP A 488 -29.41 6.59 8.13
N PRO A 489 -29.97 7.28 9.14
CA PRO A 489 -29.32 8.41 9.78
C PRO A 489 -27.97 8.08 10.45
N ASP A 490 -27.83 6.88 11.01
CA ASP A 490 -26.56 6.47 11.64
C ASP A 490 -25.47 6.25 10.57
N PHE A 491 -25.83 5.71 9.40
CA PHE A 491 -24.93 5.62 8.26
C PHE A 491 -24.60 7.00 7.67
N GLN A 492 -25.60 7.89 7.57
CA GLN A 492 -25.36 9.24 7.06
C GLN A 492 -24.36 10.03 7.93
N GLU A 493 -24.46 9.90 9.27
CA GLU A 493 -23.45 10.48 10.17
C GLU A 493 -22.07 9.91 9.93
N LEU A 494 -21.95 8.58 9.85
CA LEU A 494 -20.68 7.90 9.55
C LEU A 494 -20.09 8.37 8.22
N LEU A 495 -20.91 8.44 7.17
CA LEU A 495 -20.50 8.91 5.86
C LEU A 495 -19.94 10.33 5.91
N VAL A 496 -20.61 11.26 6.59
CA VAL A 496 -20.13 12.64 6.75
C VAL A 496 -18.78 12.67 7.44
N ARG A 497 -18.61 11.95 8.55
CA ARG A 497 -17.33 11.88 9.28
C ARG A 497 -16.22 11.25 8.45
N TRP A 498 -16.53 10.24 7.68
CA TRP A 498 -15.56 9.59 6.78
C TRP A 498 -15.21 10.47 5.58
N PHE A 499 -16.18 11.22 5.07
CA PHE A 499 -15.96 12.16 3.97
C PHE A 499 -15.06 13.33 4.40
N GLN A 500 -15.25 13.84 5.61
CA GLN A 500 -14.37 14.83 6.23
C GLN A 500 -12.92 14.31 6.29
N PHE A 501 -12.72 13.08 6.76
CA PHE A 501 -11.40 12.43 6.73
C PHE A 501 -10.86 12.25 5.30
N GLY A 502 -11.70 11.77 4.38
CA GLY A 502 -11.32 11.53 2.98
C GLY A 502 -10.85 12.79 2.26
N THR A 503 -11.33 13.98 2.67
CA THR A 503 -10.85 15.28 2.16
C THR A 503 -9.35 15.49 2.41
N PHE A 504 -8.82 14.91 3.49
CA PHE A 504 -7.41 14.95 3.89
C PHE A 504 -6.70 13.61 3.70
N CYS A 505 -7.21 12.76 2.80
CA CYS A 505 -6.47 11.62 2.26
C CYS A 505 -5.66 12.04 1.02
N PRO A 506 -4.60 11.32 0.65
CA PRO A 506 -3.85 11.60 -0.59
C PRO A 506 -4.76 11.71 -1.81
N VAL A 507 -5.70 10.80 -1.99
CA VAL A 507 -6.76 10.87 -3.01
C VAL A 507 -8.13 10.79 -2.35
N MET A 508 -9.07 11.62 -2.81
CA MET A 508 -10.43 11.73 -2.26
C MET A 508 -11.42 11.01 -3.17
N ARG A 509 -11.82 9.78 -2.81
CA ARG A 509 -12.72 8.94 -3.61
C ARG A 509 -13.90 8.44 -2.79
N ILE A 510 -15.12 8.78 -3.17
CA ILE A 510 -16.32 8.14 -2.63
C ILE A 510 -16.58 6.82 -3.38
N HIS A 511 -16.84 5.75 -2.63
CA HIS A 511 -17.24 4.46 -3.21
C HIS A 511 -18.03 3.66 -2.18
N GLY A 512 -18.84 2.70 -2.66
CA GLY A 512 -19.52 1.73 -1.80
C GLY A 512 -20.68 1.02 -2.47
N ASN A 513 -21.06 -0.09 -1.85
CA ASN A 513 -22.22 -0.92 -2.20
C ASN A 513 -23.38 -0.58 -1.26
N ARG A 514 -24.18 0.42 -1.62
CA ARG A 514 -25.25 0.95 -0.75
C ARG A 514 -26.55 0.15 -0.88
N GLY A 515 -27.26 0.02 0.22
CA GLY A 515 -28.60 -0.51 0.23
C GLY A 515 -29.67 0.58 0.06
N PRO A 516 -30.86 0.22 -0.52
CA PRO A 516 -31.20 -1.08 -1.10
C PRO A 516 -30.52 -1.34 -2.44
N ARG A 517 -30.28 -2.62 -2.76
CA ARG A 517 -29.77 -3.04 -4.08
C ARG A 517 -30.93 -3.34 -5.04
N GLU A 518 -30.69 -3.13 -6.34
CA GLU A 518 -31.60 -3.48 -7.42
C GLU A 518 -31.01 -4.60 -8.27
N GLU A 519 -31.84 -5.56 -8.68
CA GLU A 519 -31.48 -6.57 -9.68
C GLU A 519 -31.49 -5.96 -11.08
N ILE A 520 -30.51 -6.31 -11.88
CA ILE A 520 -30.46 -5.95 -13.30
C ILE A 520 -30.79 -7.19 -14.12
N ILE A 521 -31.80 -7.07 -14.97
CA ILE A 521 -32.24 -8.14 -15.89
C ILE A 521 -31.87 -7.68 -17.30
N ASN A 522 -31.09 -8.49 -18.02
CA ASN A 522 -30.71 -8.20 -19.41
C ASN A 522 -31.86 -8.47 -20.40
N LYS A 523 -31.68 -8.07 -21.66
CA LYS A 523 -32.68 -8.28 -22.73
C LYS A 523 -33.01 -9.75 -22.98
N ALA A 524 -32.14 -10.68 -22.62
CA ALA A 524 -32.36 -12.11 -22.70
C ALA A 524 -33.16 -12.67 -21.51
N GLY A 525 -33.52 -11.84 -20.52
CA GLY A 525 -34.22 -12.25 -19.31
C GLY A 525 -33.33 -12.90 -18.25
N GLU A 526 -31.99 -12.76 -18.35
CA GLU A 526 -31.06 -13.29 -17.39
C GLU A 526 -30.76 -12.23 -16.30
N VAL A 527 -30.67 -12.68 -15.04
CA VAL A 527 -30.23 -11.81 -13.93
C VAL A 527 -28.76 -11.51 -14.10
N ARG A 528 -28.43 -10.23 -14.13
CA ARG A 528 -27.04 -9.71 -14.11
C ARG A 528 -26.69 -9.25 -12.71
N GLU A 529 -25.41 -8.92 -12.49
CA GLU A 529 -25.00 -8.31 -11.24
C GLU A 529 -25.81 -7.03 -10.96
N GLY A 530 -26.36 -6.94 -9.75
CA GLY A 530 -27.18 -5.81 -9.32
C GLY A 530 -26.42 -4.50 -9.18
N THR A 531 -27.16 -3.41 -9.00
CA THR A 531 -26.61 -2.11 -8.64
C THR A 531 -26.99 -1.75 -7.20
N GLY A 532 -26.10 -1.10 -6.45
CA GLY A 532 -26.41 -0.48 -5.18
C GLY A 532 -27.24 0.79 -5.37
N ALA A 533 -27.83 1.27 -4.27
CA ALA A 533 -28.48 2.57 -4.21
C ALA A 533 -27.50 3.71 -4.54
N ASP A 534 -28.05 4.90 -4.75
CA ASP A 534 -27.28 6.09 -5.10
C ASP A 534 -26.25 6.44 -4.03
N ASN A 535 -25.06 6.86 -4.48
CA ASN A 535 -23.89 7.19 -3.64
C ASN A 535 -23.30 8.58 -4.00
N GLU A 536 -24.09 9.41 -4.66
CA GLU A 536 -23.75 10.78 -4.98
C GLU A 536 -23.98 11.68 -3.78
N VAL A 537 -23.20 12.76 -3.64
CA VAL A 537 -23.27 13.64 -2.45
C VAL A 537 -24.65 14.23 -2.16
N TRP A 538 -25.55 14.30 -3.14
CA TRP A 538 -26.94 14.75 -2.97
C TRP A 538 -27.92 13.64 -2.57
N SER A 539 -27.46 12.39 -2.40
CA SER A 539 -28.32 11.24 -2.08
C SER A 539 -28.56 11.06 -0.58
N PHE A 540 -27.87 11.82 0.28
CA PHE A 540 -27.85 11.64 1.72
C PHE A 540 -28.62 12.71 2.51
N GLY A 541 -29.54 13.43 1.88
CA GLY A 541 -30.33 14.51 2.46
C GLY A 541 -29.66 15.88 2.38
N GLU A 542 -30.48 16.94 2.44
CA GLU A 542 -30.06 18.32 2.14
C GLU A 542 -28.94 18.82 3.07
N LYS A 543 -29.08 18.61 4.39
CA LYS A 543 -28.08 19.04 5.36
C LYS A 543 -26.72 18.37 5.10
N ASN A 544 -26.70 17.07 4.82
CA ASN A 544 -25.49 16.35 4.53
C ASN A 544 -24.90 16.78 3.18
N TYR A 545 -25.75 17.05 2.19
CA TYR A 545 -25.35 17.59 0.89
C TYR A 545 -24.56 18.90 1.05
N GLU A 546 -25.03 19.84 1.86
CA GLU A 546 -24.34 21.10 2.16
C GLU A 546 -22.94 20.83 2.78
N ILE A 547 -22.85 19.89 3.73
CA ILE A 547 -21.57 19.53 4.38
C ILE A 547 -20.61 18.89 3.37
N LEU A 548 -21.09 17.89 2.62
CA LEU A 548 -20.24 17.15 1.68
C LEU A 548 -19.69 18.06 0.57
N THR A 549 -20.55 18.95 0.02
CA THR A 549 -20.12 19.91 -1.00
C THR A 549 -19.15 20.97 -0.47
N LYS A 550 -19.32 21.41 0.79
CA LYS A 550 -18.36 22.27 1.50
C LYS A 550 -16.97 21.61 1.50
N PHE A 551 -16.89 20.32 1.89
CA PHE A 551 -15.61 19.62 1.98
C PHE A 551 -14.98 19.31 0.61
N ILE A 552 -15.76 19.13 -0.46
CA ILE A 552 -15.23 19.14 -1.83
C ILE A 552 -14.62 20.53 -2.14
N GLY A 553 -15.29 21.61 -1.75
CA GLY A 553 -14.74 22.96 -1.89
C GLY A 553 -13.44 23.20 -1.12
N VAL A 554 -13.32 22.62 0.09
CA VAL A 554 -12.08 22.65 0.88
C VAL A 554 -10.97 21.90 0.13
N ARG A 555 -11.26 20.72 -0.46
CA ARG A 555 -10.30 19.96 -1.26
C ARG A 555 -9.79 20.78 -2.44
N GLU A 556 -10.67 21.47 -3.14
CA GLU A 556 -10.29 22.34 -4.25
C GLU A 556 -9.39 23.53 -3.81
N LYS A 557 -9.70 24.14 -2.67
CA LYS A 557 -8.84 25.21 -2.10
C LYS A 557 -7.45 24.72 -1.72
N MET A 558 -7.31 23.44 -1.36
CA MET A 558 -6.02 22.82 -1.04
C MET A 558 -5.27 22.27 -2.26
N ARG A 559 -5.78 22.43 -3.49
CA ARG A 559 -5.19 21.80 -4.69
C ARG A 559 -3.69 22.10 -4.85
N ASP A 560 -3.28 23.36 -4.67
CA ASP A 560 -1.88 23.77 -4.77
C ASP A 560 -1.02 23.15 -3.66
N TYR A 561 -1.53 23.11 -2.44
CA TYR A 561 -0.84 22.46 -1.33
C TYR A 561 -0.73 20.94 -1.55
N THR A 562 -1.81 20.29 -1.94
CA THR A 562 -1.82 18.85 -2.27
C THR A 562 -0.83 18.55 -3.41
N ARG A 563 -0.78 19.38 -4.45
CA ARG A 563 0.19 19.23 -5.55
C ARG A 563 1.64 19.30 -5.04
N SER A 564 1.93 20.22 -4.12
CA SER A 564 3.27 20.33 -3.53
C SER A 564 3.64 19.07 -2.72
N LEU A 565 2.70 18.47 -2.01
CA LEU A 565 2.92 17.21 -1.28
C LEU A 565 3.14 16.02 -2.24
N MET A 566 2.42 15.99 -3.37
CA MET A 566 2.65 14.96 -4.40
C MET A 566 4.01 15.13 -5.09
N ALA A 567 4.46 16.37 -5.28
CA ALA A 567 5.81 16.63 -5.78
C ALA A 567 6.90 16.17 -4.78
N GLU A 568 6.70 16.44 -3.49
CA GLU A 568 7.60 15.96 -2.43
C GLU A 568 7.66 14.42 -2.38
N ALA A 569 6.51 13.75 -2.54
CA ALA A 569 6.44 12.29 -2.65
C ALA A 569 7.19 11.76 -3.89
N HIS A 570 7.08 12.44 -5.02
CA HIS A 570 7.81 12.10 -6.24
C HIS A 570 9.33 12.31 -6.09
N GLU A 571 9.75 13.41 -5.51
CA GLU A 571 11.17 13.77 -5.39
C GLU A 571 11.88 12.97 -4.30
N LYS A 572 11.24 12.77 -3.14
CA LYS A 572 11.87 12.24 -1.92
C LYS A 572 11.27 10.92 -1.43
N GLY A 573 10.09 10.51 -1.92
CA GLY A 573 9.33 9.39 -1.36
C GLY A 573 8.54 9.74 -0.11
N THR A 574 8.49 11.00 0.30
CA THR A 574 7.82 11.47 1.52
C THR A 574 6.32 11.15 1.50
N PRO A 575 5.74 10.56 2.57
CA PRO A 575 4.31 10.30 2.63
C PRO A 575 3.48 11.59 2.66
N VAL A 576 2.33 11.58 2.01
CA VAL A 576 1.35 12.69 2.05
C VAL A 576 0.61 12.70 3.37
N MET A 577 0.09 11.53 3.81
CA MET A 577 -0.38 11.30 5.19
C MET A 577 0.81 10.87 6.04
N ARG A 578 1.13 11.63 7.09
CA ARG A 578 2.31 11.42 7.93
C ARG A 578 1.90 11.12 9.37
N THR A 579 2.58 10.17 9.98
CA THR A 579 2.44 9.98 11.44
C THR A 579 2.90 11.22 12.18
N MET A 580 2.40 11.43 13.41
CA MET A 580 2.83 12.57 14.23
C MET A 580 4.34 12.51 14.52
N PHE A 581 4.90 11.33 14.77
CA PHE A 581 6.33 11.16 15.03
C PHE A 581 7.22 11.38 13.79
N TYR A 582 6.66 11.30 12.58
CA TYR A 582 7.38 11.63 11.35
C TYR A 582 7.80 13.12 11.34
N GLU A 583 6.87 13.99 11.72
CA GLU A 583 7.08 15.45 11.77
C GLU A 583 7.66 15.93 13.12
N PHE A 584 7.41 15.21 14.21
CA PHE A 584 7.78 15.57 15.57
C PHE A 584 8.44 14.39 16.30
N PRO A 585 9.59 13.88 15.80
CA PRO A 585 10.24 12.69 16.36
C PRO A 585 10.75 12.88 17.80
N GLU A 586 11.07 14.12 18.19
CA GLU A 586 11.55 14.47 19.52
C GLU A 586 10.44 14.53 20.58
N ASP A 587 9.19 14.60 20.16
CA ASP A 587 8.04 14.60 21.07
C ASP A 587 7.56 13.16 21.32
N ALA A 588 7.89 12.64 22.50
CA ALA A 588 7.60 11.24 22.87
C ALA A 588 6.11 10.88 22.79
N ALA A 589 5.20 11.84 23.03
CA ALA A 589 3.76 11.60 22.91
C ALA A 589 3.32 11.32 21.47
N CYS A 590 4.03 11.88 20.49
CA CYS A 590 3.70 11.70 19.07
C CYS A 590 3.85 10.25 18.58
N TRP A 591 4.67 9.44 19.28
CA TRP A 591 4.88 8.03 18.93
C TRP A 591 3.72 7.11 19.36
N ASP A 592 2.74 7.59 20.13
CA ASP A 592 1.60 6.80 20.62
C ASP A 592 0.26 7.23 20.00
N ILE A 593 0.27 8.25 19.12
CA ILE A 593 -0.96 8.76 18.50
C ILE A 593 -1.33 7.89 17.28
N SER A 594 -2.57 7.38 17.28
CA SER A 594 -3.09 6.50 16.23
C SER A 594 -4.35 7.02 15.53
N ASP A 595 -4.95 8.08 16.03
CA ASP A 595 -6.26 8.60 15.58
C ASP A 595 -6.21 10.08 15.13
N ALA A 596 -4.99 10.61 14.96
CA ALA A 596 -4.71 11.91 14.37
C ALA A 596 -3.38 11.84 13.60
N TYR A 597 -3.20 12.69 12.60
CA TYR A 597 -2.06 12.63 11.72
C TYR A 597 -1.76 14.00 11.10
N MET A 598 -0.62 14.12 10.44
CA MET A 598 -0.26 15.29 9.63
C MET A 598 -0.59 15.04 8.15
N PHE A 599 -1.32 15.96 7.53
CA PHE A 599 -1.45 16.05 6.08
C PHE A 599 -0.37 17.02 5.56
N GLY A 600 0.70 16.46 5.05
CA GLY A 600 1.95 17.19 4.84
C GLY A 600 2.59 17.65 6.15
N SER A 601 3.38 18.72 6.08
CA SER A 601 4.06 19.30 7.26
C SER A 601 3.23 20.34 8.02
N ASP A 602 2.13 20.84 7.44
CA ASP A 602 1.48 22.07 7.88
C ASP A 602 0.12 21.87 8.53
N ILE A 603 -0.56 20.74 8.25
CA ILE A 603 -1.96 20.53 8.65
C ILE A 603 -2.06 19.29 9.53
N LEU A 604 -2.49 19.46 10.80
CA LEU A 604 -2.85 18.35 11.68
C LEU A 604 -4.33 18.05 11.53
N VAL A 605 -4.66 16.80 11.28
CA VAL A 605 -6.02 16.28 11.06
C VAL A 605 -6.42 15.37 12.22
N ALA A 606 -7.53 15.68 12.87
CA ALA A 606 -8.04 14.91 13.99
C ALA A 606 -9.48 14.44 13.75
N PRO A 607 -9.71 13.32 13.04
CA PRO A 607 -11.04 12.84 12.64
C PRO A 607 -11.92 12.46 13.85
N ILE A 608 -13.22 12.64 13.71
CA ILE A 608 -14.20 12.17 14.69
C ILE A 608 -14.54 10.72 14.36
N VAL A 609 -14.07 9.81 15.20
CA VAL A 609 -14.10 8.35 14.97
C VAL A 609 -15.03 7.58 15.88
N ARG A 610 -16.01 8.28 16.49
CA ARG A 610 -17.02 7.69 17.37
C ARG A 610 -18.40 8.25 17.02
N ALA A 611 -19.39 7.38 16.98
CA ALA A 611 -20.78 7.76 16.74
C ALA A 611 -21.26 8.79 17.75
N LYS A 612 -22.01 9.78 17.27
CA LYS A 612 -22.67 10.82 18.07
C LYS A 612 -21.72 11.68 18.91
N ALA A 613 -20.41 11.63 18.61
CA ALA A 613 -19.44 12.50 19.27
C ALA A 613 -19.49 13.91 18.67
N THR A 614 -19.56 14.90 19.52
CA THR A 614 -19.56 16.34 19.19
C THR A 614 -18.32 17.06 19.69
N SER A 615 -17.38 16.34 20.27
CA SER A 615 -16.07 16.82 20.69
C SER A 615 -15.06 15.68 20.73
N ARG A 616 -13.78 16.00 20.78
CA ARG A 616 -12.71 15.04 21.05
C ARG A 616 -11.50 15.72 21.69
N THR A 617 -10.74 14.96 22.45
CA THR A 617 -9.40 15.39 22.90
C THR A 617 -8.41 15.26 21.76
N VAL A 618 -7.62 16.32 21.51
CA VAL A 618 -6.54 16.36 20.52
C VAL A 618 -5.25 16.77 21.19
N TYR A 619 -4.20 15.96 21.03
CA TYR A 619 -2.84 16.35 21.41
C TYR A 619 -2.21 17.18 20.29
N LEU A 620 -1.70 18.34 20.65
CA LEU A 620 -0.97 19.22 19.73
C LEU A 620 0.55 19.10 20.00
N PRO A 621 1.35 18.67 19.01
CA PRO A 621 2.79 18.46 19.21
C PRO A 621 3.53 19.71 19.69
N ALA A 622 4.54 19.47 20.51
CA ALA A 622 5.43 20.52 21.05
C ALA A 622 6.27 21.16 19.94
N GLY A 623 6.76 22.37 20.17
CA GLY A 623 7.66 23.09 19.26
C GLY A 623 6.98 23.86 18.14
N ALA A 624 5.65 23.96 18.14
CA ALA A 624 4.87 24.75 17.19
C ALA A 624 3.68 25.44 17.88
N SER A 625 3.15 26.47 17.26
CA SER A 625 1.85 27.05 17.55
C SER A 625 0.81 26.46 16.60
N TRP A 626 -0.44 26.32 17.04
CA TRP A 626 -1.48 25.63 16.31
C TRP A 626 -2.74 26.49 16.20
N THR A 627 -3.12 26.84 14.98
CA THR A 627 -4.36 27.59 14.71
C THR A 627 -5.49 26.62 14.37
N LEU A 628 -6.55 26.59 15.14
CA LEU A 628 -7.76 25.81 14.82
C LEU A 628 -8.44 26.42 13.59
N ALA A 629 -8.54 25.68 12.50
CA ALA A 629 -9.05 26.19 11.24
C ALA A 629 -10.52 26.63 11.29
N ASN A 630 -11.34 26.01 12.16
CA ASN A 630 -12.76 26.35 12.32
C ASN A 630 -12.98 27.79 12.85
N THR A 631 -12.19 28.21 13.85
CA THR A 631 -12.43 29.46 14.60
C THR A 631 -11.31 30.49 14.44
N GLY A 632 -10.12 30.07 14.07
CA GLY A 632 -8.91 30.91 14.06
C GLY A 632 -8.24 31.05 15.43
N ASP A 633 -8.73 30.33 16.45
CA ASP A 633 -8.12 30.34 17.78
C ASP A 633 -6.73 29.67 17.75
N VAL A 634 -5.80 30.24 18.53
CA VAL A 634 -4.41 29.77 18.58
C VAL A 634 -4.15 28.99 19.87
N TYR A 635 -3.59 27.79 19.74
CA TYR A 635 -3.25 26.90 20.81
C TYR A 635 -1.73 26.70 20.89
N GLU A 636 -1.24 26.49 22.10
CA GLU A 636 0.17 26.13 22.35
C GLU A 636 0.40 24.64 22.19
N GLY A 637 1.48 24.23 21.53
CA GLY A 637 1.86 22.83 21.42
C GLY A 637 2.36 22.21 22.74
N GLY A 638 2.53 20.86 22.76
CA GLY A 638 2.95 20.07 23.91
C GLY A 638 1.81 19.77 24.90
N LYS A 639 0.55 19.95 24.51
CA LYS A 639 -0.64 19.79 25.36
C LYS A 639 -1.79 19.15 24.61
N ALA A 640 -2.69 18.51 25.38
CA ALA A 640 -3.95 18.01 24.88
C ALA A 640 -5.10 19.00 25.21
N TYR A 641 -6.03 19.16 24.27
CA TYR A 641 -7.17 20.04 24.38
C TYR A 641 -8.45 19.32 23.99
N GLU A 642 -9.55 19.62 24.69
CA GLU A 642 -10.89 19.20 24.27
C GLU A 642 -11.41 20.18 23.21
N ILE A 643 -11.74 19.66 22.04
CA ILE A 643 -12.14 20.43 20.87
C ILE A 643 -13.55 20.10 20.47
N GLU A 644 -14.42 21.10 20.41
CA GLU A 644 -15.78 20.99 19.89
C GLU A 644 -15.76 20.62 18.40
N ALA A 645 -16.59 19.67 18.01
CA ALA A 645 -16.67 19.18 16.64
C ALA A 645 -18.10 18.77 16.28
N PRO A 646 -19.02 19.72 16.13
CA PRO A 646 -20.34 19.44 15.56
C PRO A 646 -20.21 18.78 14.19
N ILE A 647 -21.29 18.18 13.69
CA ILE A 647 -21.24 17.35 12.47
C ILE A 647 -20.72 18.09 11.22
N GLU A 648 -20.90 19.40 11.20
CA GLU A 648 -20.50 20.30 10.11
C GLU A 648 -18.99 20.58 10.07
N THR A 649 -18.24 20.17 11.09
CA THR A 649 -16.82 20.53 11.27
C THR A 649 -15.94 19.33 11.50
N LEU A 650 -14.66 19.49 11.16
CA LEU A 650 -13.56 18.57 11.45
C LEU A 650 -12.48 19.34 12.21
N PRO A 651 -11.97 18.87 13.36
CA PRO A 651 -10.83 19.51 14.01
C PRO A 651 -9.58 19.45 13.13
N ILE A 652 -9.20 20.59 12.60
CA ILE A 652 -8.02 20.81 11.76
C ILE A 652 -7.18 21.91 12.40
N PHE A 653 -5.88 21.63 12.58
CA PHE A 653 -4.95 22.61 13.13
C PHE A 653 -3.87 22.96 12.14
N LEU A 654 -3.63 24.23 11.97
CA LEU A 654 -2.65 24.81 11.07
C LEU A 654 -1.37 25.16 11.85
N ARG A 655 -0.26 24.55 11.47
CA ARG A 655 1.05 24.75 12.11
C ARG A 655 1.59 26.14 11.82
N ASP A 656 1.90 26.91 12.86
CA ASP A 656 2.53 28.24 12.79
C ASP A 656 1.81 29.22 11.85
N GLY A 657 0.48 29.11 11.75
CA GLY A 657 -0.37 29.92 10.90
C GLY A 657 -0.22 29.67 9.38
N LYS A 658 0.51 28.62 8.97
CA LYS A 658 0.58 28.21 7.58
C LYS A 658 -0.80 27.73 7.09
N GLN A 659 -1.02 27.76 5.78
CA GLN A 659 -2.30 27.41 5.15
C GLN A 659 -3.51 28.21 5.72
N GLY A 660 -3.27 29.45 6.15
CA GLY A 660 -4.25 30.31 6.84
C GLY A 660 -5.52 30.61 6.03
N TYR A 661 -5.52 30.35 4.71
CA TYR A 661 -6.72 30.45 3.85
C TYR A 661 -7.81 29.44 4.21
N LEU A 662 -7.49 28.43 5.03
CA LEU A 662 -8.47 27.44 5.53
C LEU A 662 -9.24 27.92 6.76
N VAL A 663 -8.84 29.04 7.39
CA VAL A 663 -9.55 29.56 8.57
C VAL A 663 -10.93 30.02 8.18
N GLY A 664 -11.96 29.48 8.86
CA GLY A 664 -13.38 29.72 8.60
C GLY A 664 -13.98 28.91 7.47
N GLU A 665 -13.21 28.00 6.87
CA GLU A 665 -13.66 27.17 5.74
C GLU A 665 -13.99 25.72 6.17
N ILE A 666 -13.61 25.31 7.41
CA ILE A 666 -13.78 23.94 7.93
C ILE A 666 -15.03 23.83 8.82
#